data_a6bc9d0aca4e3b63a4416cc82b31b10e
#
_entry.id   a6bc9d0aca4e3b63a4416cc82b31b10e
#
_cell.length_a   1.000
_cell.length_b   1.000
_cell.length_c   1.000
_cell.angle_alpha   90.00
_cell.angle_beta   90.00
_cell.angle_gamma   90.00
#
_symmetry.space_group_name_H-M   'P 1'
#
loop_
_entity.id
_entity.type
_entity.pdbx_description
1 polymer ?
#
loop_
_entity_poly.entity_id
_entity_poly.type
_entity_poly.pdbx_seq_one_letter_code
_entity_poly.pdbx_strand_id
1 'polypeptide(L)'
;FGKTTLVADWLQQLERPLAWLALDRSENDLSLFLSYIVAAIQSCFPDSCANISKLLQSAELAAKNRLLATLLNDLFALPDSFLLVLDDYHLIQEMEIQQFMGSLLERMPKAMHLVLVSRADPLLPLSRLRVEKLLVEIRTDSLRFSDEEAWQVLQLGNIYAVETTTAAILNQRVEGWAAGLQLAALSYSETSHEQWMEDFQQRPNEFIVDYLFAEVLSHQPPTIQRFLVSTSILDRFSVDLCQALLEDENSSITSQRIRAIIAELRRMHLFIIALDEQNGWYRYHHLFQQMLQQKLTMENSKAEVDALHGRAATWLAKEGYTAEALEHALIANYIEEAVAIVEENSRNFLNGLERRTMERWMASLPAEVVWNRPKLLVTKAWLFYRHWHLNALKDLLDRLEELFVEKENILNQDERRFVRGQLHVLRAVTSFQIDGDFGQTIVHSERAVQLLPSSEGGALGTAILHRALALVGLGENKVAADYLQEIIQDPSPIGPAKAQVYIGLSIVHYLAGEFIQMERSARQSLEIIGETLPTRVSAHWLIGMLKYDQNKLDEAETNLKVMVDHRHIGNYIGGFFSWLGMIRILQIRGFLTEAQEQIDGLRADCVRLNQRSFLQMLEVLQTYQRFLEGDNAFARRWTLAYQPELKMDFLFIIDTADLIWCRVLLAVGTDVQYEKVLHYLQGCLALLKNTAFKRRKIQVLAHMAVAHSMLDHDETAQECLREALLLAQPGGIVRSFADAGPVLKSHLQVCQNEGVAEELVGQIMVAMGDVSPTPSMAEATLLTRRELEILQLMQEGLSNKDAVSYTH
;
A
#
# COMPACT_ATOMS: atom_id res chain seq x y z
N PHE A 1 20.26 -20.92 -24.21
CA PHE A 1 19.64 -21.40 -25.46
C PHE A 1 19.14 -20.23 -26.35
N GLY A 2 19.62 -18.98 -26.18
CA GLY A 2 19.27 -17.88 -27.09
C GLY A 2 17.81 -17.40 -27.09
N LYS A 3 17.04 -17.64 -26.02
CA LYS A 3 15.61 -17.28 -25.93
C LYS A 3 15.37 -15.81 -26.19
N THR A 4 16.06 -14.95 -25.47
CA THR A 4 15.94 -13.48 -25.58
C THR A 4 16.34 -13.02 -26.99
N THR A 5 17.42 -13.58 -27.55
CA THR A 5 17.91 -13.28 -28.90
C THR A 5 16.89 -13.68 -29.96
N LEU A 6 16.33 -14.89 -29.85
CA LEU A 6 15.29 -15.36 -30.78
C LEU A 6 14.07 -14.45 -30.77
N VAL A 7 13.60 -14.08 -29.58
CA VAL A 7 12.45 -13.17 -29.44
C VAL A 7 12.78 -11.78 -29.99
N ALA A 8 13.97 -11.25 -29.72
CA ALA A 8 14.40 -9.95 -30.21
C ALA A 8 14.49 -9.92 -31.74
N ASP A 9 15.06 -10.96 -32.36
CA ASP A 9 15.17 -11.08 -33.83
C ASP A 9 13.79 -11.22 -34.49
N TRP A 10 12.93 -12.10 -33.89
CA TRP A 10 11.56 -12.26 -34.40
C TRP A 10 10.77 -10.95 -34.34
N LEU A 11 10.91 -10.16 -33.28
CA LEU A 11 10.19 -8.91 -33.08
C LEU A 11 10.64 -7.80 -34.04
N GLN A 12 11.90 -7.77 -34.49
CA GLN A 12 12.38 -6.83 -35.52
C GLN A 12 11.70 -7.02 -36.86
N GLN A 13 11.13 -8.20 -37.10
CA GLN A 13 10.40 -8.52 -38.34
C GLN A 13 8.90 -8.15 -38.27
N LEU A 14 8.43 -7.66 -37.11
CA LEU A 14 7.02 -7.34 -36.89
C LEU A 14 6.81 -5.81 -36.87
N GLU A 15 5.85 -5.34 -37.68
CA GLU A 15 5.39 -3.95 -37.70
C GLU A 15 4.28 -3.72 -36.64
N ARG A 16 4.53 -4.05 -35.38
CA ARG A 16 3.55 -3.87 -34.30
C ARG A 16 4.19 -3.15 -33.10
N PRO A 17 3.41 -2.34 -32.35
CA PRO A 17 3.90 -1.78 -31.10
C PRO A 17 4.41 -2.86 -30.13
N LEU A 18 5.59 -2.64 -29.58
CA LEU A 18 6.29 -3.59 -28.74
C LEU A 18 6.63 -2.96 -27.38
N ALA A 19 6.06 -3.49 -26.33
CA ALA A 19 6.44 -3.21 -24.95
C ALA A 19 7.35 -4.33 -24.44
N TRP A 20 8.61 -4.03 -24.11
CA TRP A 20 9.57 -4.98 -23.60
C TRP A 20 9.96 -4.63 -22.16
N LEU A 21 9.86 -5.61 -21.27
CA LEU A 21 10.30 -5.50 -19.88
C LEU A 21 11.23 -6.67 -19.55
N ALA A 22 12.49 -6.37 -19.23
CA ALA A 22 13.40 -7.33 -18.63
C ALA A 22 13.25 -7.27 -17.11
N LEU A 23 12.90 -8.39 -16.50
CA LEU A 23 12.57 -8.51 -15.09
C LEU A 23 13.81 -8.86 -14.27
N ASP A 24 13.84 -8.35 -13.04
CA ASP A 24 14.81 -8.74 -12.02
C ASP A 24 14.11 -9.10 -10.68
N ARG A 25 14.90 -9.37 -9.64
CA ARG A 25 14.34 -9.77 -8.35
C ARG A 25 13.66 -8.63 -7.60
N SER A 26 13.95 -7.38 -7.94
CA SER A 26 13.37 -6.21 -7.29
C SER A 26 11.88 -6.06 -7.62
N GLU A 27 11.43 -6.58 -8.78
CA GLU A 27 10.03 -6.56 -9.19
C GLU A 27 9.15 -7.63 -8.50
N ASN A 28 9.64 -8.34 -7.49
CA ASN A 28 8.83 -9.24 -6.66
C ASN A 28 7.90 -8.50 -5.67
N ASP A 29 7.44 -7.32 -6.02
CA ASP A 29 6.33 -6.57 -5.41
C ASP A 29 5.29 -6.28 -6.48
N LEU A 30 4.02 -6.61 -6.23
CA LEU A 30 2.96 -6.49 -7.24
C LEU A 30 2.80 -5.06 -7.77
N SER A 31 2.91 -4.06 -6.91
CA SER A 31 2.73 -2.66 -7.31
C SER A 31 3.91 -2.19 -8.17
N LEU A 32 5.12 -2.58 -7.81
CA LEU A 32 6.32 -2.27 -8.56
C LEU A 32 6.31 -2.99 -9.91
N PHE A 33 6.00 -4.29 -9.92
CA PHE A 33 5.85 -5.10 -11.14
C PHE A 33 4.84 -4.48 -12.11
N LEU A 34 3.66 -4.08 -11.62
CA LEU A 34 2.66 -3.42 -12.46
C LEU A 34 3.09 -2.04 -12.93
N SER A 35 3.83 -1.28 -12.12
CA SER A 35 4.36 0.03 -12.53
C SER A 35 5.31 -0.09 -13.70
N TYR A 36 6.17 -1.10 -13.71
CA TYR A 36 7.06 -1.35 -14.84
C TYR A 36 6.33 -1.87 -16.08
N ILE A 37 5.33 -2.75 -15.92
CA ILE A 37 4.47 -3.18 -17.04
C ILE A 37 3.79 -1.96 -17.67
N VAL A 38 3.21 -1.08 -16.86
CA VAL A 38 2.56 0.14 -17.32
C VAL A 38 3.55 1.05 -18.03
N ALA A 39 4.75 1.27 -17.48
CA ALA A 39 5.80 2.05 -18.12
C ALA A 39 6.23 1.46 -19.46
N ALA A 40 6.36 0.13 -19.56
CA ALA A 40 6.66 -0.55 -20.82
C ALA A 40 5.55 -0.36 -21.84
N ILE A 41 4.27 -0.39 -21.46
CA ILE A 41 3.14 -0.12 -22.37
C ILE A 41 3.13 1.35 -22.78
N GLN A 42 3.39 2.28 -21.87
CA GLN A 42 3.45 3.72 -22.15
C GLN A 42 4.61 4.10 -23.07
N SER A 43 5.67 3.31 -23.17
CA SER A 43 6.72 3.53 -24.15
C SER A 43 6.21 3.40 -25.60
N CYS A 44 5.15 2.60 -25.81
CA CYS A 44 4.48 2.44 -27.10
C CYS A 44 3.26 3.34 -27.27
N PHE A 45 2.56 3.61 -26.17
CA PHE A 45 1.32 4.38 -26.11
C PHE A 45 1.41 5.44 -25.00
N PRO A 46 2.08 6.59 -25.23
CA PRO A 46 2.45 7.55 -24.18
C PRO A 46 1.30 8.03 -23.27
N ASP A 47 0.10 8.19 -23.83
CA ASP A 47 -1.08 8.68 -23.10
C ASP A 47 -1.95 7.55 -22.53
N SER A 48 -1.51 6.30 -22.64
CA SER A 48 -2.28 5.14 -22.19
C SER A 48 -2.13 4.83 -20.71
N CYS A 49 -2.96 3.91 -20.21
CA CYS A 49 -2.86 3.37 -18.84
C CYS A 49 -2.90 4.45 -17.75
N ALA A 50 -3.59 5.58 -18.02
CA ALA A 50 -3.64 6.71 -17.08
C ALA A 50 -4.37 6.35 -15.76
N ASN A 51 -5.40 5.50 -15.81
CA ASN A 51 -6.16 5.12 -14.62
C ASN A 51 -5.36 4.17 -13.73
N ILE A 52 -4.71 3.16 -14.31
CA ILE A 52 -3.86 2.25 -13.54
C ILE A 52 -2.60 2.96 -13.05
N SER A 53 -2.01 3.89 -13.82
CA SER A 53 -0.87 4.71 -13.37
C SER A 53 -1.24 5.54 -12.15
N LYS A 54 -2.38 6.22 -12.18
CA LYS A 54 -2.91 6.95 -11.02
C LYS A 54 -3.17 6.02 -9.83
N LEU A 55 -3.68 4.82 -10.09
CA LEU A 55 -3.96 3.84 -9.06
C LEU A 55 -2.68 3.27 -8.42
N LEU A 56 -1.62 3.09 -9.19
CA LEU A 56 -0.31 2.63 -8.70
C LEU A 56 0.49 3.73 -8.00
N GLN A 57 0.39 4.97 -8.47
CA GLN A 57 0.98 6.16 -7.83
C GLN A 57 0.23 6.57 -6.56
N SER A 58 -1.07 6.27 -6.53
CA SER A 58 -1.80 6.34 -5.28
C SER A 58 -1.22 5.26 -4.39
N ALA A 59 -0.63 5.56 -3.23
CA ALA A 59 -0.06 4.59 -2.29
C ALA A 59 -1.09 3.51 -1.81
N GLU A 60 -2.07 3.23 -2.66
CA GLU A 60 -3.05 2.17 -2.55
C GLU A 60 -2.47 0.84 -3.00
N LEU A 61 -2.56 -0.11 -2.09
CA LEU A 61 -2.90 -1.46 -2.54
C LEU A 61 -4.40 -1.44 -2.88
N ALA A 62 -4.71 -1.05 -4.07
CA ALA A 62 -6.00 -1.40 -4.60
C ALA A 62 -6.17 -2.92 -4.44
N ALA A 63 -7.33 -3.37 -3.98
CA ALA A 63 -7.59 -4.81 -3.94
C ALA A 63 -7.16 -5.41 -5.30
N LYS A 64 -6.46 -6.54 -5.28
CA LYS A 64 -5.92 -7.22 -6.47
C LYS A 64 -6.91 -7.21 -7.64
N ASN A 65 -8.19 -7.44 -7.35
CA ASN A 65 -9.26 -7.42 -8.34
C ASN A 65 -9.49 -6.02 -8.93
N ARG A 66 -9.27 -4.97 -8.18
CA ARG A 66 -9.41 -3.59 -8.69
C ARG A 66 -8.23 -3.19 -9.57
N LEU A 67 -7.00 -3.55 -9.16
CA LEU A 67 -5.82 -3.37 -10.02
C LEU A 67 -6.01 -4.08 -11.34
N LEU A 68 -6.47 -5.35 -11.28
CA LEU A 68 -6.74 -6.14 -12.46
C LEU A 68 -7.84 -5.50 -13.34
N ALA A 69 -8.97 -5.11 -12.76
CA ALA A 69 -10.07 -4.51 -13.50
C ALA A 69 -9.66 -3.17 -14.14
N THR A 70 -8.92 -2.33 -13.40
CA THR A 70 -8.44 -1.04 -13.92
C THR A 70 -7.43 -1.23 -15.04
N LEU A 71 -6.47 -2.15 -14.87
CA LEU A 71 -5.50 -2.48 -15.92
C LEU A 71 -6.21 -3.03 -17.16
N LEU A 72 -7.14 -3.97 -17.00
CA LEU A 72 -7.91 -4.52 -18.12
C LEU A 72 -8.69 -3.43 -18.86
N ASN A 73 -9.37 -2.53 -18.16
CA ASN A 73 -10.10 -1.43 -18.78
C ASN A 73 -9.18 -0.51 -19.57
N ASP A 74 -8.01 -0.18 -19.03
CA ASP A 74 -7.01 0.63 -19.74
C ASP A 74 -6.46 -0.12 -20.96
N LEU A 75 -6.22 -1.43 -20.87
CA LEU A 75 -5.77 -2.27 -21.98
C LEU A 75 -6.83 -2.44 -23.07
N PHE A 76 -8.11 -2.54 -22.70
CA PHE A 76 -9.21 -2.60 -23.68
C PHE A 76 -9.42 -1.29 -24.44
N ALA A 77 -8.97 -0.17 -23.86
CA ALA A 77 -9.07 1.16 -24.49
C ALA A 77 -7.92 1.46 -25.47
N LEU A 78 -6.91 0.58 -25.57
CA LEU A 78 -5.78 0.78 -26.49
C LEU A 78 -6.24 0.70 -27.95
N PRO A 79 -5.72 1.61 -28.83
CA PRO A 79 -6.21 1.73 -30.20
C PRO A 79 -5.77 0.57 -31.11
N ASP A 80 -4.60 -0.01 -30.84
CA ASP A 80 -3.96 -0.99 -31.70
C ASP A 80 -3.56 -2.27 -30.96
N SER A 81 -3.35 -3.34 -31.71
CA SER A 81 -2.80 -4.58 -31.15
C SER A 81 -1.31 -4.43 -30.89
N PHE A 82 -0.84 -4.94 -29.76
CA PHE A 82 0.54 -4.84 -29.34
C PHE A 82 1.05 -6.14 -28.69
N LEU A 83 2.37 -6.22 -28.58
CA LEU A 83 3.04 -7.29 -27.86
C LEU A 83 3.63 -6.77 -26.55
N LEU A 84 3.40 -7.52 -25.46
CA LEU A 84 4.10 -7.34 -24.20
C LEU A 84 5.06 -8.50 -23.99
N VAL A 85 6.34 -8.20 -23.90
CA VAL A 85 7.39 -9.19 -23.63
C VAL A 85 7.85 -9.03 -22.19
N LEU A 86 7.77 -10.11 -21.42
CA LEU A 86 8.33 -10.20 -20.07
C LEU A 86 9.52 -11.17 -20.13
N ASP A 87 10.72 -10.63 -20.13
CA ASP A 87 11.95 -11.40 -20.18
C ASP A 87 12.45 -11.74 -18.77
N ASP A 88 13.08 -12.88 -18.62
CA ASP A 88 13.54 -13.44 -17.35
C ASP A 88 12.43 -13.64 -16.28
N TYR A 89 11.21 -13.97 -16.70
CA TYR A 89 10.03 -14.13 -15.83
C TYR A 89 10.23 -15.11 -14.67
N HIS A 90 11.20 -16.02 -14.76
CA HIS A 90 11.54 -16.96 -13.68
C HIS A 90 12.08 -16.30 -12.40
N LEU A 91 12.47 -15.02 -12.45
CA LEU A 91 12.90 -14.24 -11.30
C LEU A 91 11.72 -13.78 -10.44
N ILE A 92 10.50 -13.77 -11.00
CA ILE A 92 9.29 -13.44 -10.30
C ILE A 92 8.76 -14.69 -9.59
N GLN A 93 8.93 -14.72 -8.26
CA GLN A 93 8.56 -15.88 -7.43
C GLN A 93 7.37 -15.58 -6.50
N GLU A 94 7.00 -14.29 -6.35
CA GLU A 94 5.92 -13.89 -5.46
C GLU A 94 4.57 -14.45 -5.93
N MET A 95 3.92 -15.21 -5.07
CA MET A 95 2.67 -15.90 -5.38
C MET A 95 1.53 -14.93 -5.75
N GLU A 96 1.55 -13.74 -5.17
CA GLU A 96 0.55 -12.70 -5.47
C GLU A 96 0.62 -12.26 -6.93
N ILE A 97 1.83 -12.10 -7.47
CA ILE A 97 2.06 -11.74 -8.87
C ILE A 97 1.65 -12.88 -9.79
N GLN A 98 2.01 -14.12 -9.46
CA GLN A 98 1.65 -15.30 -10.24
C GLN A 98 0.12 -15.45 -10.36
N GLN A 99 -0.61 -15.26 -9.26
CA GLN A 99 -2.07 -15.28 -9.27
C GLN A 99 -2.68 -14.11 -10.04
N PHE A 100 -2.07 -12.90 -9.97
CA PHE A 100 -2.50 -11.75 -10.73
C PHE A 100 -2.35 -12.01 -12.22
N MET A 101 -1.19 -12.47 -12.66
CA MET A 101 -0.91 -12.81 -14.05
C MET A 101 -1.82 -13.94 -14.56
N GLY A 102 -2.10 -14.95 -13.74
CA GLY A 102 -3.10 -15.97 -14.07
C GLY A 102 -4.48 -15.38 -14.35
N SER A 103 -4.95 -14.47 -13.51
CA SER A 103 -6.23 -13.77 -13.67
C SER A 103 -6.24 -12.79 -14.86
N LEU A 104 -5.10 -12.17 -15.16
CA LEU A 104 -4.92 -11.32 -16.34
C LEU A 104 -5.04 -12.14 -17.62
N LEU A 105 -4.35 -13.29 -17.70
CA LEU A 105 -4.41 -14.19 -18.86
C LEU A 105 -5.82 -14.69 -19.17
N GLU A 106 -6.64 -14.94 -18.15
CA GLU A 106 -8.03 -15.37 -18.34
C GLU A 106 -8.93 -14.31 -19.00
N ARG A 107 -8.59 -13.02 -18.85
CA ARG A 107 -9.43 -11.88 -19.23
C ARG A 107 -8.73 -10.92 -20.21
N MET A 108 -7.56 -11.28 -20.67
CA MET A 108 -6.71 -10.45 -21.52
C MET A 108 -7.41 -10.03 -22.81
N PRO A 109 -7.30 -8.75 -23.25
CA PRO A 109 -7.84 -8.29 -24.54
C PRO A 109 -7.24 -9.07 -25.71
N LYS A 110 -8.03 -9.36 -26.72
CA LYS A 110 -7.55 -10.03 -27.94
C LYS A 110 -6.49 -9.23 -28.71
N ALA A 111 -6.43 -7.93 -28.49
CA ALA A 111 -5.43 -7.05 -29.07
C ALA A 111 -4.06 -7.18 -28.42
N MET A 112 -3.98 -7.70 -27.18
CA MET A 112 -2.74 -7.90 -26.46
C MET A 112 -2.20 -9.31 -26.70
N HIS A 113 -0.91 -9.41 -27.03
CA HIS A 113 -0.18 -10.67 -27.09
C HIS A 113 0.92 -10.65 -26.04
N LEU A 114 0.93 -11.65 -25.16
CA LEU A 114 1.94 -11.77 -24.09
C LEU A 114 2.99 -12.80 -24.49
N VAL A 115 4.25 -12.41 -24.40
CA VAL A 115 5.41 -13.28 -24.60
C VAL A 115 6.15 -13.39 -23.27
N LEU A 116 6.24 -14.60 -22.73
CA LEU A 116 7.00 -14.89 -21.51
C LEU A 116 8.28 -15.61 -21.84
N VAL A 117 9.41 -15.01 -21.52
CA VAL A 117 10.71 -15.66 -21.62
C VAL A 117 11.13 -16.11 -20.22
N SER A 118 11.24 -17.43 -20.04
CA SER A 118 11.49 -18.00 -18.72
C SER A 118 12.43 -19.20 -18.83
N ARG A 119 13.12 -19.58 -17.73
CA ARG A 119 13.96 -20.79 -17.62
C ARG A 119 13.22 -21.96 -17.05
N ALA A 120 12.21 -21.68 -16.24
CA ALA A 120 11.33 -22.67 -15.64
C ALA A 120 9.90 -22.37 -16.07
N ASP A 121 9.05 -23.38 -16.01
CA ASP A 121 7.63 -23.18 -16.26
C ASP A 121 7.07 -22.22 -15.20
N PRO A 122 6.41 -21.13 -15.61
CA PRO A 122 5.78 -20.21 -14.68
C PRO A 122 4.61 -20.87 -13.96
N LEU A 123 4.32 -20.43 -12.73
CA LEU A 123 3.18 -20.91 -11.93
C LEU A 123 1.85 -20.33 -12.43
N LEU A 124 1.60 -20.48 -13.74
CA LEU A 124 0.42 -20.00 -14.45
C LEU A 124 -0.46 -21.17 -14.87
N PRO A 125 -1.75 -20.96 -15.21
CA PRO A 125 -2.67 -22.03 -15.59
C PRO A 125 -2.41 -22.55 -17.03
N LEU A 126 -1.16 -22.99 -17.30
CA LEU A 126 -0.71 -23.41 -18.63
C LEU A 126 -1.54 -24.56 -19.20
N SER A 127 -1.96 -25.50 -18.35
CA SER A 127 -2.76 -26.66 -18.79
C SER A 127 -4.07 -26.24 -19.46
N ARG A 128 -4.73 -25.21 -18.90
CA ARG A 128 -5.96 -24.66 -19.47
C ARG A 128 -5.70 -23.98 -20.80
N LEU A 129 -4.67 -23.12 -20.87
CA LEU A 129 -4.30 -22.42 -22.10
C LEU A 129 -3.92 -23.37 -23.23
N ARG A 130 -3.29 -24.54 -22.91
CA ARG A 130 -3.01 -25.59 -23.89
C ARG A 130 -4.30 -26.20 -24.46
N VAL A 131 -5.28 -26.53 -23.61
CA VAL A 131 -6.57 -27.08 -24.01
C VAL A 131 -7.34 -26.11 -24.91
N GLU A 132 -7.32 -24.82 -24.55
CA GLU A 132 -7.99 -23.76 -25.29
C GLU A 132 -7.24 -23.32 -26.57
N LYS A 133 -6.03 -23.88 -26.82
CA LYS A 133 -5.13 -23.54 -27.94
C LYS A 133 -4.74 -22.06 -27.97
N LEU A 134 -4.61 -21.46 -26.81
CA LEU A 134 -4.20 -20.06 -26.62
C LEU A 134 -2.72 -19.92 -26.27
N LEU A 135 -1.99 -21.03 -26.20
CA LEU A 135 -0.59 -21.08 -25.82
C LEU A 135 0.26 -21.68 -26.94
N VAL A 136 1.34 -20.97 -27.31
CA VAL A 136 2.41 -21.50 -28.13
C VAL A 136 3.64 -21.66 -27.24
N GLU A 137 4.22 -22.84 -27.23
CA GLU A 137 5.39 -23.13 -26.38
C GLU A 137 6.60 -23.44 -27.27
N ILE A 138 7.66 -22.69 -27.04
CA ILE A 138 8.99 -22.95 -27.62
C ILE A 138 9.86 -23.47 -26.49
N ARG A 139 10.18 -24.73 -26.52
CA ARG A 139 10.91 -25.44 -25.49
C ARG A 139 12.40 -25.59 -25.84
N THR A 140 13.21 -26.07 -24.90
CA THR A 140 14.65 -26.27 -25.03
C THR A 140 15.01 -27.04 -26.31
N ASP A 141 14.28 -28.11 -26.61
CA ASP A 141 14.57 -28.95 -27.78
C ASP A 141 14.41 -28.19 -29.12
N SER A 142 13.49 -27.22 -29.16
CA SER A 142 13.30 -26.36 -30.35
C SER A 142 14.36 -25.24 -30.45
N LEU A 143 15.13 -25.01 -29.40
CA LEU A 143 16.15 -23.96 -29.32
C LEU A 143 17.59 -24.52 -29.41
N ARG A 144 17.74 -25.84 -29.41
CA ARG A 144 19.05 -26.48 -29.59
C ARG A 144 19.46 -26.30 -31.02
N PHE A 145 20.72 -25.91 -31.20
CA PHE A 145 21.31 -25.85 -32.51
C PHE A 145 21.53 -27.25 -33.10
N SER A 146 21.21 -27.44 -34.33
CA SER A 146 21.64 -28.59 -35.14
C SER A 146 23.13 -28.53 -35.36
N ASP A 147 23.74 -29.66 -35.79
CA ASP A 147 25.18 -29.71 -36.09
C ASP A 147 25.55 -28.76 -37.22
N GLU A 148 24.67 -28.56 -38.18
CA GLU A 148 24.84 -27.62 -39.28
C GLU A 148 24.86 -26.17 -38.81
N GLU A 149 23.90 -25.78 -37.97
CA GLU A 149 23.81 -24.44 -37.35
C GLU A 149 24.98 -24.17 -36.41
N ALA A 150 25.41 -25.19 -35.65
CA ALA A 150 26.59 -25.13 -34.79
C ALA A 150 27.86 -24.87 -35.61
N TRP A 151 28.03 -25.55 -36.73
CA TRP A 151 29.17 -25.32 -37.63
C TRP A 151 29.13 -23.90 -38.19
N GLN A 152 27.99 -23.38 -38.61
CA GLN A 152 27.83 -22.01 -39.10
C GLN A 152 28.20 -20.97 -38.02
N VAL A 153 27.76 -21.17 -36.76
CA VAL A 153 28.08 -20.27 -35.63
C VAL A 153 29.58 -20.25 -35.36
N LEU A 154 30.23 -21.39 -35.39
CA LEU A 154 31.69 -21.49 -35.20
C LEU A 154 32.45 -20.79 -36.33
N GLN A 155 32.01 -20.91 -37.58
CA GLN A 155 32.55 -20.19 -38.72
C GLN A 155 32.44 -18.67 -38.59
N LEU A 156 31.26 -18.15 -38.12
CA LEU A 156 31.07 -16.74 -37.87
C LEU A 156 31.97 -16.20 -36.73
N GLY A 157 32.35 -17.07 -35.79
CA GLY A 157 33.28 -16.77 -34.69
C GLY A 157 34.73 -16.71 -35.07
N ASN A 158 35.08 -16.65 -36.38
CA ASN A 158 36.45 -16.63 -36.94
C ASN A 158 37.23 -17.94 -36.78
N ILE A 159 36.59 -19.06 -36.51
CA ILE A 159 37.24 -20.37 -36.50
C ILE A 159 37.08 -21.02 -37.89
N TYR A 160 37.75 -20.47 -38.89
CA TYR A 160 37.64 -20.92 -40.28
C TYR A 160 38.20 -22.36 -40.59
N ALA A 161 38.87 -22.97 -39.60
CA ALA A 161 39.50 -24.26 -39.75
C ALA A 161 38.76 -25.43 -39.07
N VAL A 162 37.57 -25.21 -38.50
CA VAL A 162 36.82 -26.29 -37.82
C VAL A 162 36.10 -27.15 -38.85
N GLU A 163 36.46 -28.45 -38.86
CA GLU A 163 35.75 -29.45 -39.66
C GLU A 163 34.35 -29.70 -39.10
N THR A 164 33.40 -30.06 -39.93
CA THR A 164 32.01 -30.36 -39.55
C THR A 164 31.90 -31.45 -38.46
N THR A 165 32.86 -32.40 -38.47
CA THR A 165 32.98 -33.46 -37.43
C THR A 165 33.33 -32.89 -36.05
N THR A 166 34.23 -31.94 -35.99
CA THR A 166 34.62 -31.24 -34.75
C THR A 166 33.45 -30.38 -34.24
N ALA A 167 32.77 -29.66 -35.14
CA ALA A 167 31.58 -28.87 -34.79
C ALA A 167 30.46 -29.75 -34.20
N ALA A 168 30.22 -30.94 -34.76
CA ALA A 168 29.24 -31.89 -34.21
C ALA A 168 29.64 -32.39 -32.81
N ILE A 169 30.90 -32.69 -32.56
CA ILE A 169 31.40 -33.08 -31.22
C ILE A 169 31.21 -31.94 -30.21
N LEU A 170 31.57 -30.72 -30.58
CA LEU A 170 31.34 -29.54 -29.72
C LEU A 170 29.87 -29.33 -29.44
N ASN A 171 29.03 -29.39 -30.47
CA ASN A 171 27.58 -29.21 -30.35
C ASN A 171 26.96 -30.27 -29.41
N GLN A 172 27.35 -31.52 -29.57
CA GLN A 172 26.84 -32.58 -28.70
C GLN A 172 27.24 -32.35 -27.23
N ARG A 173 28.46 -31.87 -26.98
CA ARG A 173 29.01 -31.64 -25.65
C ARG A 173 28.37 -30.45 -24.92
N VAL A 174 28.06 -29.39 -25.66
CA VAL A 174 27.33 -28.23 -25.14
C VAL A 174 25.81 -28.36 -25.31
N GLU A 175 25.34 -29.54 -25.69
CA GLU A 175 23.91 -29.87 -25.86
C GLU A 175 23.14 -28.92 -26.77
N GLY A 176 23.74 -28.42 -27.83
CA GLY A 176 23.13 -27.47 -28.73
C GLY A 176 22.94 -26.06 -28.14
N TRP A 177 23.63 -25.75 -27.08
CA TRP A 177 23.51 -24.45 -26.40
C TRP A 177 24.30 -23.35 -27.13
N ALA A 178 23.60 -22.34 -27.68
CA ALA A 178 24.20 -21.26 -28.46
C ALA A 178 25.37 -20.53 -27.76
N ALA A 179 25.19 -20.19 -26.47
CA ALA A 179 26.23 -19.52 -25.72
C ALA A 179 27.40 -20.45 -25.40
N GLY A 180 27.17 -21.76 -25.24
CA GLY A 180 28.21 -22.75 -25.11
C GLY A 180 29.06 -22.86 -26.38
N LEU A 181 28.46 -22.86 -27.55
CA LEU A 181 29.14 -22.82 -28.85
C LEU A 181 29.96 -21.53 -29.03
N GLN A 182 29.42 -20.38 -28.63
CA GLN A 182 30.11 -19.10 -28.66
C GLN A 182 31.32 -19.10 -27.71
N LEU A 183 31.16 -19.65 -26.50
CA LEU A 183 32.25 -19.81 -25.54
C LEU A 183 33.35 -20.73 -26.11
N ALA A 184 32.97 -21.86 -26.71
CA ALA A 184 33.88 -22.76 -27.37
C ALA A 184 34.64 -22.03 -28.50
N ALA A 185 33.94 -21.19 -29.28
CA ALA A 185 34.57 -20.37 -30.31
C ALA A 185 35.57 -19.34 -29.75
N LEU A 186 35.23 -18.69 -28.64
CA LEU A 186 36.09 -17.70 -27.99
C LEU A 186 37.28 -18.31 -27.26
N SER A 187 37.17 -19.56 -26.78
CA SER A 187 38.26 -20.29 -26.09
C SER A 187 39.18 -21.02 -27.04
N TYR A 188 38.82 -21.16 -28.31
CA TYR A 188 39.60 -21.88 -29.29
C TYR A 188 40.92 -21.17 -29.60
N SER A 189 42.03 -21.92 -29.59
CA SER A 189 43.37 -21.44 -29.94
C SER A 189 43.95 -22.28 -31.06
N GLU A 190 44.31 -21.63 -32.18
CA GLU A 190 44.91 -22.31 -33.36
C GLU A 190 46.26 -22.97 -33.04
N THR A 191 46.98 -22.43 -32.05
CA THR A 191 48.35 -22.93 -31.70
C THR A 191 48.37 -24.18 -30.81
N SER A 192 47.21 -24.57 -30.25
CA SER A 192 47.08 -25.72 -29.34
C SER A 192 45.81 -26.54 -29.60
N HIS A 193 45.36 -26.61 -30.85
CA HIS A 193 44.11 -27.24 -31.25
C HIS A 193 43.96 -28.69 -30.75
N GLU A 194 45.01 -29.53 -30.94
CA GLU A 194 44.94 -30.93 -30.51
C GLU A 194 44.80 -31.05 -28.99
N GLN A 195 45.56 -30.27 -28.26
CA GLN A 195 45.56 -30.27 -26.80
C GLN A 195 44.23 -29.69 -26.24
N TRP A 196 43.73 -28.62 -26.85
CA TRP A 196 42.43 -28.03 -26.47
C TRP A 196 41.28 -29.02 -26.70
N MET A 197 41.28 -29.74 -27.85
CA MET A 197 40.28 -30.76 -28.15
C MET A 197 40.37 -31.95 -27.22
N GLU A 198 41.57 -32.40 -26.86
CA GLU A 198 41.79 -33.49 -25.92
C GLU A 198 41.31 -33.14 -24.53
N ASP A 199 41.66 -31.98 -24.01
CA ASP A 199 41.18 -31.43 -22.73
C ASP A 199 39.65 -31.27 -22.71
N PHE A 200 39.08 -30.76 -23.80
CA PHE A 200 37.65 -30.58 -23.95
C PHE A 200 36.90 -31.92 -23.99
N GLN A 201 37.43 -32.94 -24.65
CA GLN A 201 36.80 -34.25 -24.75
C GLN A 201 36.87 -35.07 -23.45
N GLN A 202 37.88 -34.87 -22.63
CA GLN A 202 38.11 -35.63 -21.40
C GLN A 202 37.29 -35.09 -20.21
N ARG A 203 36.79 -33.87 -20.25
CA ARG A 203 36.04 -33.26 -19.13
C ARG A 203 34.60 -33.75 -19.07
N PRO A 204 34.00 -33.96 -17.87
CA PRO A 204 32.56 -34.22 -17.72
C PRO A 204 31.70 -33.07 -18.26
N ASN A 205 30.54 -33.38 -18.85
CA ASN A 205 29.66 -32.40 -19.48
C ASN A 205 29.22 -31.31 -18.51
N GLU A 206 29.00 -31.63 -17.24
CA GLU A 206 28.58 -30.71 -16.19
C GLU A 206 29.60 -29.60 -15.89
N PHE A 207 30.88 -29.79 -16.21
CA PHE A 207 31.96 -28.83 -16.00
C PHE A 207 32.45 -28.12 -17.27
N ILE A 208 31.87 -28.45 -18.43
CA ILE A 208 32.37 -27.89 -19.71
C ILE A 208 32.13 -26.38 -19.77
N VAL A 209 30.95 -25.92 -19.27
CA VAL A 209 30.61 -24.50 -19.28
C VAL A 209 31.56 -23.71 -18.40
N ASP A 210 31.89 -24.22 -17.22
CA ASP A 210 32.82 -23.60 -16.28
C ASP A 210 34.23 -23.54 -16.87
N TYR A 211 34.63 -24.60 -17.54
CA TYR A 211 35.89 -24.65 -18.25
C TYR A 211 36.00 -23.61 -19.36
N LEU A 212 35.00 -23.54 -20.23
CA LEU A 212 34.95 -22.60 -21.34
C LEU A 212 34.98 -21.15 -20.85
N PHE A 213 34.27 -20.85 -19.78
CA PHE A 213 34.31 -19.53 -19.17
C PHE A 213 35.69 -19.20 -18.58
N ALA A 214 36.30 -20.14 -17.87
CA ALA A 214 37.62 -19.95 -17.29
C ALA A 214 38.65 -19.73 -18.40
N GLU A 215 38.58 -20.47 -19.50
CA GLU A 215 39.46 -20.35 -20.66
C GLU A 215 39.31 -19.00 -21.35
N VAL A 216 38.09 -18.57 -21.66
CA VAL A 216 37.79 -17.25 -22.26
C VAL A 216 38.31 -16.13 -21.37
N LEU A 217 38.14 -16.24 -20.05
CA LEU A 217 38.61 -15.23 -19.11
C LEU A 217 40.14 -15.20 -19.03
N SER A 218 40.83 -16.38 -19.07
CA SER A 218 42.28 -16.48 -19.00
C SER A 218 42.99 -15.83 -20.20
N HIS A 219 42.33 -15.81 -21.37
CA HIS A 219 42.86 -15.18 -22.58
C HIS A 219 42.67 -13.63 -22.57
N GLN A 220 41.94 -13.07 -21.60
CA GLN A 220 41.79 -11.63 -21.51
C GLN A 220 43.00 -10.97 -20.83
N PRO A 221 43.36 -9.74 -21.21
CA PRO A 221 44.37 -8.97 -20.49
C PRO A 221 44.05 -8.86 -19.00
N PRO A 222 45.05 -8.88 -18.10
CA PRO A 222 44.82 -8.80 -16.63
C PRO A 222 43.94 -7.63 -16.19
N THR A 223 44.01 -6.51 -16.90
CA THR A 223 43.17 -5.33 -16.64
C THR A 223 41.70 -5.58 -16.93
N ILE A 224 41.41 -6.35 -18.01
CA ILE A 224 40.03 -6.72 -18.36
C ILE A 224 39.51 -7.80 -17.41
N GLN A 225 40.34 -8.77 -17.05
CA GLN A 225 40.00 -9.79 -16.05
C GLN A 225 39.60 -9.13 -14.73
N ARG A 226 40.46 -8.23 -14.21
CA ARG A 226 40.18 -7.49 -12.98
C ARG A 226 38.89 -6.68 -13.09
N PHE A 227 38.67 -5.99 -14.20
CA PHE A 227 37.42 -5.23 -14.45
C PHE A 227 36.18 -6.13 -14.35
N LEU A 228 36.18 -7.26 -15.10
CA LEU A 228 35.05 -8.19 -15.13
C LEU A 228 34.74 -8.78 -13.76
N VAL A 229 35.81 -9.26 -13.08
CA VAL A 229 35.65 -9.89 -11.75
C VAL A 229 35.18 -8.88 -10.72
N SER A 230 35.76 -7.68 -10.66
CA SER A 230 35.38 -6.67 -9.65
C SER A 230 33.98 -6.08 -9.88
N THR A 231 33.56 -5.88 -11.14
CA THR A 231 32.27 -5.31 -11.48
C THR A 231 31.12 -6.33 -11.47
N SER A 232 31.43 -7.61 -11.31
CA SER A 232 30.46 -8.70 -11.28
C SER A 232 29.45 -8.62 -10.12
N ILE A 233 29.80 -7.90 -9.06
CA ILE A 233 28.91 -7.65 -7.91
C ILE A 233 27.69 -6.78 -8.26
N LEU A 234 27.74 -6.06 -9.38
CA LEU A 234 26.73 -5.10 -9.79
C LEU A 234 25.67 -5.79 -10.67
N ASP A 235 24.39 -5.65 -10.36
CA ASP A 235 23.31 -6.16 -11.22
C ASP A 235 23.23 -5.39 -12.53
N ARG A 236 23.51 -4.09 -12.46
CA ARG A 236 23.71 -3.21 -13.61
C ARG A 236 24.84 -2.23 -13.34
N PHE A 237 25.51 -1.80 -14.37
CA PHE A 237 26.65 -0.90 -14.22
C PHE A 237 26.68 0.19 -15.29
N SER A 238 27.20 1.35 -14.90
CA SER A 238 27.56 2.45 -15.79
C SER A 238 29.06 2.70 -15.73
N VAL A 239 29.57 3.53 -16.66
CA VAL A 239 30.98 3.92 -16.66
C VAL A 239 31.39 4.57 -15.35
N ASP A 240 30.52 5.46 -14.80
CA ASP A 240 30.82 6.22 -13.61
C ASP A 240 30.74 5.37 -12.33
N LEU A 241 29.80 4.42 -12.26
CA LEU A 241 29.75 3.42 -11.18
C LEU A 241 30.96 2.48 -11.21
N CYS A 242 31.36 2.00 -12.39
CA CYS A 242 32.56 1.18 -12.52
C CYS A 242 33.83 1.96 -12.13
N GLN A 243 33.90 3.25 -12.44
CA GLN A 243 35.02 4.09 -12.01
C GLN A 243 35.06 4.17 -10.47
N ALA A 244 33.96 4.52 -9.83
CA ALA A 244 33.90 4.58 -8.38
C ALA A 244 34.22 3.26 -7.69
N LEU A 245 33.80 2.14 -8.29
CA LEU A 245 34.05 0.81 -7.76
C LEU A 245 35.54 0.42 -7.83
N LEU A 246 36.24 0.80 -8.92
CA LEU A 246 37.63 0.40 -9.22
C LEU A 246 38.64 1.44 -8.74
N GLU A 247 38.19 2.58 -8.25
CA GLU A 247 39.07 3.60 -7.67
C GLU A 247 39.64 3.10 -6.35
N ASP A 248 40.98 2.90 -6.31
CA ASP A 248 41.72 2.40 -5.17
C ASP A 248 42.90 3.35 -4.89
N GLU A 249 43.43 3.39 -3.65
CA GLU A 249 44.54 4.28 -3.25
C GLU A 249 45.75 4.14 -4.15
N ASN A 250 45.92 2.97 -4.83
CA ASN A 250 47.08 2.63 -5.67
C ASN A 250 46.78 2.61 -7.18
N SER A 251 45.53 2.82 -7.63
CA SER A 251 45.22 2.76 -9.07
C SER A 251 43.97 3.54 -9.41
N SER A 252 44.11 4.67 -10.13
CA SER A 252 43.00 5.38 -10.73
C SER A 252 42.76 4.90 -12.16
N ILE A 253 41.64 4.21 -12.40
CA ILE A 253 41.19 3.90 -13.75
C ILE A 253 40.34 5.07 -14.26
N THR A 254 40.62 5.59 -15.44
CA THR A 254 39.87 6.71 -16.00
C THR A 254 38.60 6.24 -16.69
N SER A 255 37.52 7.09 -16.67
CA SER A 255 36.27 6.82 -17.40
C SER A 255 36.54 6.49 -18.90
N GLN A 256 37.54 7.13 -19.53
CA GLN A 256 37.91 6.84 -20.90
C GLN A 256 38.41 5.38 -21.07
N ARG A 257 39.18 4.89 -20.11
CA ARG A 257 39.65 3.52 -20.15
C ARG A 257 38.53 2.51 -19.94
N ILE A 258 37.58 2.81 -19.03
CA ILE A 258 36.42 1.96 -18.80
C ILE A 258 35.54 1.90 -20.06
N ARG A 259 35.30 3.04 -20.72
CA ARG A 259 34.58 3.06 -22.01
C ARG A 259 35.26 2.21 -23.06
N ALA A 260 36.58 2.28 -23.15
CA ALA A 260 37.36 1.46 -24.08
C ALA A 260 37.22 -0.05 -23.75
N ILE A 261 37.24 -0.44 -22.47
CA ILE A 261 37.05 -1.82 -22.03
C ILE A 261 35.64 -2.30 -22.40
N ILE A 262 34.58 -1.52 -22.05
CA ILE A 262 33.19 -1.88 -22.38
C ILE A 262 33.02 -2.03 -23.91
N ALA A 263 33.57 -1.10 -24.70
CA ALA A 263 33.50 -1.17 -26.16
C ALA A 263 34.23 -2.41 -26.71
N GLU A 264 35.38 -2.77 -26.14
CA GLU A 264 36.12 -3.97 -26.48
C GLU A 264 35.35 -5.25 -26.15
N LEU A 265 34.78 -5.33 -24.93
CA LEU A 265 33.96 -6.45 -24.49
C LEU A 265 32.71 -6.63 -25.36
N ARG A 266 32.08 -5.52 -25.75
CA ARG A 266 30.94 -5.56 -26.69
C ARG A 266 31.35 -6.07 -28.07
N ARG A 267 32.47 -5.59 -28.59
CA ARG A 267 33.00 -6.04 -29.89
C ARG A 267 33.36 -7.54 -29.88
N MET A 268 33.84 -8.03 -28.76
CA MET A 268 34.17 -9.45 -28.57
C MET A 268 32.92 -10.29 -28.20
N HIS A 269 31.72 -9.69 -28.14
CA HIS A 269 30.49 -10.36 -27.71
C HIS A 269 30.60 -11.07 -26.35
N LEU A 270 31.38 -10.51 -25.42
CA LEU A 270 31.62 -11.07 -24.10
C LEU A 270 30.47 -10.80 -23.12
N PHE A 271 29.32 -11.32 -23.44
CA PHE A 271 28.14 -11.44 -22.53
C PHE A 271 27.71 -10.15 -21.80
N ILE A 272 27.99 -8.96 -22.39
CA ILE A 272 27.51 -7.67 -21.95
C ILE A 272 26.28 -7.27 -22.77
N ILE A 273 25.22 -6.91 -22.05
CA ILE A 273 23.94 -6.45 -22.59
C ILE A 273 23.78 -4.97 -22.27
N ALA A 274 23.53 -4.15 -23.30
CA ALA A 274 23.16 -2.75 -23.09
C ALA A 274 21.71 -2.70 -22.64
N LEU A 275 21.43 -2.04 -21.52
CA LEU A 275 20.06 -1.80 -21.00
C LEU A 275 19.49 -0.52 -21.58
N ASP A 276 20.32 0.49 -21.73
CA ASP A 276 19.94 1.80 -22.26
C ASP A 276 21.13 2.37 -23.05
N GLU A 277 20.94 2.56 -24.35
CA GLU A 277 21.99 3.14 -25.20
C GLU A 277 22.20 4.65 -24.97
N GLN A 278 21.18 5.35 -24.45
CA GLN A 278 21.25 6.80 -24.20
C GLN A 278 21.93 7.11 -22.87
N ASN A 279 21.67 6.35 -21.82
CA ASN A 279 22.18 6.59 -20.48
C ASN A 279 23.42 5.74 -20.14
N GLY A 280 23.83 4.83 -21.02
CA GLY A 280 25.07 4.06 -20.88
C GLY A 280 25.05 3.03 -19.75
N TRP A 281 23.88 2.44 -19.48
CA TRP A 281 23.73 1.35 -18.52
C TRP A 281 23.89 -0.01 -19.20
N TYR A 282 24.60 -0.93 -18.54
CA TYR A 282 24.92 -2.27 -18.99
C TYR A 282 24.64 -3.28 -17.90
N ARG A 283 24.44 -4.54 -18.30
CA ARG A 283 24.45 -5.69 -17.38
C ARG A 283 25.24 -6.84 -17.98
N TYR A 284 25.72 -7.73 -17.14
CA TYR A 284 26.24 -9.00 -17.59
C TYR A 284 25.12 -9.99 -17.90
N HIS A 285 25.37 -10.93 -18.82
CA HIS A 285 24.55 -12.12 -18.88
C HIS A 285 24.70 -12.88 -17.55
N HIS A 286 23.59 -13.22 -16.90
CA HIS A 286 23.61 -13.67 -15.51
C HIS A 286 24.49 -14.94 -15.26
N LEU A 287 24.57 -15.92 -16.22
CA LEU A 287 25.48 -17.06 -16.06
C LEU A 287 26.94 -16.61 -16.02
N PHE A 288 27.29 -15.66 -16.87
CA PHE A 288 28.64 -15.08 -16.87
C PHE A 288 28.90 -14.32 -15.55
N GLN A 289 27.94 -13.56 -15.09
CA GLN A 289 28.02 -12.86 -13.81
C GLN A 289 28.23 -13.81 -12.65
N GLN A 290 27.43 -14.89 -12.56
CA GLN A 290 27.58 -15.90 -11.50
C GLN A 290 28.99 -16.52 -11.46
N MET A 291 29.55 -16.85 -12.59
CA MET A 291 30.92 -17.39 -12.69
C MET A 291 31.97 -16.36 -12.27
N LEU A 292 31.82 -15.10 -12.70
CA LEU A 292 32.71 -14.02 -12.26
C LEU A 292 32.64 -13.81 -10.75
N GLN A 293 31.41 -13.89 -10.15
CA GLN A 293 31.21 -13.79 -8.70
C GLN A 293 31.85 -14.97 -7.94
N GLN A 294 31.75 -16.20 -8.48
CA GLN A 294 32.45 -17.35 -7.92
C GLN A 294 33.97 -17.13 -7.95
N LYS A 295 34.50 -16.66 -9.07
CA LYS A 295 35.89 -16.34 -9.20
C LYS A 295 36.33 -15.23 -8.25
N LEU A 296 35.50 -14.18 -8.11
CA LEU A 296 35.74 -13.10 -7.16
C LEU A 296 35.90 -13.63 -5.72
N THR A 297 35.00 -14.52 -5.28
CA THR A 297 35.02 -15.11 -3.94
C THR A 297 36.20 -16.10 -3.74
N MET A 298 36.68 -16.74 -4.80
CA MET A 298 37.82 -17.65 -4.73
C MET A 298 39.19 -16.92 -4.69
N GLU A 299 39.31 -15.80 -5.42
CA GLU A 299 40.59 -15.08 -5.59
C GLU A 299 40.77 -13.92 -4.61
N ASN A 300 39.72 -13.41 -4.03
CA ASN A 300 39.74 -12.25 -3.13
C ASN A 300 39.30 -12.62 -1.72
N SER A 301 39.88 -11.94 -0.75
CA SER A 301 39.42 -12.04 0.65
C SER A 301 38.04 -11.44 0.82
N LYS A 302 37.33 -11.90 1.86
CA LYS A 302 36.05 -11.31 2.18
C LYS A 302 36.12 -9.78 2.36
N ALA A 303 37.18 -9.27 2.99
CA ALA A 303 37.39 -7.85 3.19
C ALA A 303 37.52 -7.05 1.89
N GLU A 304 38.15 -7.63 0.86
CA GLU A 304 38.24 -6.99 -0.47
C GLU A 304 36.90 -6.97 -1.18
N VAL A 305 36.11 -8.05 -1.07
CA VAL A 305 34.76 -8.11 -1.62
C VAL A 305 33.83 -7.11 -0.90
N ASP A 306 33.89 -7.07 0.45
CA ASP A 306 33.13 -6.13 1.26
C ASP A 306 33.48 -4.67 0.91
N ALA A 307 34.76 -4.37 0.64
CA ALA A 307 35.21 -3.05 0.19
C ALA A 307 34.62 -2.66 -1.18
N LEU A 308 34.51 -3.63 -2.13
CA LEU A 308 33.85 -3.41 -3.42
C LEU A 308 32.37 -3.03 -3.20
N HIS A 309 31.63 -3.80 -2.43
CA HIS A 309 30.24 -3.48 -2.10
C HIS A 309 30.10 -2.13 -1.39
N GLY A 310 31.03 -1.79 -0.47
CA GLY A 310 31.04 -0.50 0.21
C GLY A 310 31.20 0.69 -0.74
N ARG A 311 32.13 0.60 -1.72
CA ARG A 311 32.28 1.63 -2.75
C ARG A 311 31.05 1.76 -3.64
N ALA A 312 30.46 0.62 -4.03
CA ALA A 312 29.20 0.61 -4.79
C ALA A 312 28.08 1.31 -3.99
N ALA A 313 27.90 0.94 -2.72
CA ALA A 313 26.90 1.54 -1.83
C ALA A 313 27.05 3.06 -1.73
N THR A 314 28.28 3.54 -1.53
CA THR A 314 28.57 4.98 -1.41
C THR A 314 28.21 5.76 -2.68
N TRP A 315 28.59 5.24 -3.85
CA TRP A 315 28.27 5.89 -5.12
C TRP A 315 26.77 5.86 -5.40
N LEU A 316 26.12 4.70 -5.25
CA LEU A 316 24.69 4.53 -5.48
C LEU A 316 23.84 5.42 -4.57
N ALA A 317 24.22 5.55 -3.29
CA ALA A 317 23.54 6.46 -2.36
C ALA A 317 23.66 7.92 -2.81
N LYS A 318 24.84 8.34 -3.24
CA LYS A 318 25.08 9.70 -3.73
C LYS A 318 24.26 10.04 -4.98
N GLU A 319 24.11 9.09 -5.88
CA GLU A 319 23.34 9.28 -7.13
C GLU A 319 21.83 9.01 -6.96
N GLY A 320 21.36 8.70 -5.73
CA GLY A 320 19.95 8.52 -5.41
C GLY A 320 19.39 7.11 -5.67
N TYR A 321 20.22 6.13 -5.98
CA TYR A 321 19.83 4.71 -6.11
C TYR A 321 19.79 4.03 -4.74
N THR A 322 18.91 4.54 -3.87
CA THR A 322 18.88 4.25 -2.42
C THR A 322 18.67 2.77 -2.10
N ALA A 323 17.81 2.08 -2.84
CA ALA A 323 17.50 0.66 -2.59
C ALA A 323 18.73 -0.23 -2.88
N GLU A 324 19.37 -0.02 -4.02
CA GLU A 324 20.59 -0.75 -4.43
C GLU A 324 21.74 -0.41 -3.47
N ALA A 325 21.87 0.86 -3.07
CA ALA A 325 22.88 1.30 -2.11
C ALA A 325 22.74 0.57 -0.76
N LEU A 326 21.52 0.46 -0.24
CA LEU A 326 21.25 -0.24 1.02
C LEU A 326 21.59 -1.74 0.91
N GLU A 327 21.22 -2.39 -0.18
CA GLU A 327 21.53 -3.81 -0.41
C GLU A 327 23.04 -4.05 -0.39
N HIS A 328 23.82 -3.26 -1.13
CA HIS A 328 25.26 -3.34 -1.14
C HIS A 328 25.89 -3.06 0.22
N ALA A 329 25.41 -2.07 0.96
CA ALA A 329 25.90 -1.77 2.30
C ALA A 329 25.65 -2.94 3.29
N LEU A 330 24.48 -3.58 3.20
CA LEU A 330 24.15 -4.73 4.05
C LEU A 330 24.98 -5.98 3.70
N ILE A 331 25.21 -6.25 2.40
CA ILE A 331 26.07 -7.36 1.95
C ILE A 331 27.51 -7.18 2.48
N ALA A 332 28.03 -5.95 2.43
CA ALA A 332 29.35 -5.61 2.97
C ALA A 332 29.42 -5.61 4.49
N ASN A 333 28.28 -5.78 5.18
CA ASN A 333 28.17 -5.58 6.61
C ASN A 333 28.58 -4.16 7.08
N TYR A 334 28.41 -3.16 6.21
CA TYR A 334 28.64 -1.74 6.49
C TYR A 334 27.38 -1.16 7.12
N ILE A 335 27.13 -1.57 8.37
CA ILE A 335 25.87 -1.28 9.09
C ILE A 335 25.69 0.23 9.31
N GLU A 336 26.77 0.97 9.56
CA GLU A 336 26.69 2.42 9.79
C GLU A 336 26.25 3.16 8.52
N GLU A 337 26.75 2.77 7.36
CA GLU A 337 26.35 3.30 6.06
C GLU A 337 24.90 2.93 5.74
N ALA A 338 24.51 1.67 5.99
CA ALA A 338 23.14 1.22 5.81
C ALA A 338 22.17 2.05 6.70
N VAL A 339 22.55 2.31 7.94
CA VAL A 339 21.78 3.18 8.87
C VAL A 339 21.69 4.59 8.34
N ALA A 340 22.81 5.18 7.88
CA ALA A 340 22.83 6.54 7.34
C ALA A 340 21.88 6.68 6.15
N ILE A 341 21.87 5.70 5.22
CA ILE A 341 20.97 5.65 4.08
C ILE A 341 19.50 5.65 4.54
N VAL A 342 19.15 4.81 5.52
CA VAL A 342 17.77 4.73 6.03
C VAL A 342 17.38 6.00 6.79
N GLU A 343 18.26 6.57 7.62
CA GLU A 343 18.02 7.80 8.38
C GLU A 343 17.84 9.03 7.48
N GLU A 344 18.62 9.16 6.43
CA GLU A 344 18.52 10.26 5.48
C GLU A 344 17.18 10.23 4.72
N ASN A 345 16.73 9.05 4.36
CA ASN A 345 15.46 8.87 3.65
C ASN A 345 14.23 8.81 4.58
N SER A 346 14.42 8.71 5.89
CA SER A 346 13.31 8.68 6.85
C SER A 346 12.46 9.95 6.83
N ARG A 347 13.04 11.13 6.54
CA ARG A 347 12.30 12.39 6.40
C ARG A 347 11.36 12.39 5.19
N ASN A 348 11.79 11.82 4.08
CA ASN A 348 10.95 11.68 2.87
C ASN A 348 9.76 10.74 3.16
N PHE A 349 9.99 9.67 3.91
CA PHE A 349 8.95 8.78 4.40
C PHE A 349 7.94 9.51 5.32
N LEU A 350 8.38 10.32 6.26
CA LEU A 350 7.49 11.03 7.19
C LEU A 350 6.58 12.04 6.45
N ASN A 351 7.05 12.60 5.35
CA ASN A 351 6.34 13.59 4.55
C ASN A 351 5.62 12.99 3.32
N GLY A 352 5.79 11.69 2.99
CA GLY A 352 5.39 11.14 1.70
C GLY A 352 4.92 9.67 1.70
N LEU A 353 4.99 9.11 0.52
CA LEU A 353 4.21 7.96 0.02
C LEU A 353 4.90 6.58 0.16
N GLU A 354 6.16 6.51 0.61
CA GLU A 354 6.99 5.29 0.51
C GLU A 354 6.99 4.40 1.77
N ARG A 355 5.84 4.23 2.42
CA ARG A 355 5.73 3.48 3.68
C ARG A 355 6.29 2.07 3.60
N ARG A 356 5.94 1.29 2.58
CA ARG A 356 6.38 -0.11 2.43
C ARG A 356 7.88 -0.25 2.21
N THR A 357 8.41 0.66 1.43
CA THR A 357 9.86 0.71 1.21
C THR A 357 10.58 0.94 2.53
N MET A 358 10.11 1.89 3.34
CA MET A 358 10.68 2.16 4.66
C MET A 358 10.50 0.97 5.63
N GLU A 359 9.34 0.31 5.63
CA GLU A 359 9.11 -0.91 6.41
C GLU A 359 10.10 -2.01 6.07
N ARG A 360 10.34 -2.26 4.77
CA ARG A 360 11.34 -3.24 4.31
C ARG A 360 12.75 -2.85 4.73
N TRP A 361 13.12 -1.59 4.53
CA TRP A 361 14.45 -1.10 4.91
C TRP A 361 14.68 -1.19 6.42
N MET A 362 13.70 -0.81 7.22
CA MET A 362 13.76 -0.97 8.68
C MET A 362 13.84 -2.43 9.11
N ALA A 363 13.18 -3.34 8.40
CA ALA A 363 13.22 -4.78 8.68
C ALA A 363 14.55 -5.43 8.26
N SER A 364 15.26 -4.87 7.27
CA SER A 364 16.57 -5.37 6.84
C SER A 364 17.73 -4.98 7.78
N LEU A 365 17.53 -3.96 8.64
CA LEU A 365 18.53 -3.58 9.63
C LEU A 365 18.49 -4.52 10.84
N PRO A 366 19.66 -4.81 11.48
CA PRO A 366 19.70 -5.56 12.72
C PRO A 366 18.87 -4.90 13.82
N ALA A 367 18.04 -5.67 14.51
CA ALA A 367 17.13 -5.15 15.54
C ALA A 367 17.87 -4.34 16.63
N GLU A 368 19.03 -4.80 17.08
CA GLU A 368 19.84 -4.11 18.07
C GLU A 368 20.27 -2.71 17.62
N VAL A 369 20.58 -2.56 16.34
CA VAL A 369 20.97 -1.26 15.76
C VAL A 369 19.78 -0.30 15.76
N VAL A 370 18.61 -0.78 15.33
CA VAL A 370 17.37 0.02 15.34
C VAL A 370 17.02 0.47 16.75
N TRP A 371 17.11 -0.44 17.75
CA TRP A 371 16.78 -0.14 19.16
C TRP A 371 17.77 0.81 19.84
N ASN A 372 18.95 1.03 19.26
CA ASN A 372 20.00 1.90 19.81
C ASN A 372 20.21 3.21 19.03
N ARG A 373 19.33 3.53 18.06
CA ARG A 373 19.42 4.76 17.24
C ARG A 373 18.15 5.62 17.39
N PRO A 374 18.27 6.83 18.00
CA PRO A 374 17.10 7.67 18.26
C PRO A 374 16.30 8.02 17.00
N LYS A 375 16.95 8.31 15.86
CA LYS A 375 16.26 8.64 14.60
C LYS A 375 15.50 7.44 14.02
N LEU A 376 16.09 6.24 14.06
CA LEU A 376 15.43 5.03 13.62
C LEU A 376 14.24 4.67 14.53
N LEU A 377 14.35 4.90 15.85
CA LEU A 377 13.22 4.73 16.76
C LEU A 377 12.10 5.71 16.49
N VAL A 378 12.40 6.97 16.13
CA VAL A 378 11.39 7.94 15.66
C VAL A 378 10.67 7.39 14.42
N THR A 379 11.41 6.90 13.44
CA THR A 379 10.81 6.31 12.23
C THR A 379 9.91 5.13 12.57
N LYS A 380 10.37 4.22 13.44
CA LYS A 380 9.60 3.07 13.92
C LYS A 380 8.35 3.50 14.70
N ALA A 381 8.46 4.55 15.52
CA ALA A 381 7.32 5.11 16.26
C ALA A 381 6.24 5.66 15.31
N TRP A 382 6.63 6.34 14.24
CA TRP A 382 5.68 6.78 13.22
C TRP A 382 5.06 5.62 12.46
N LEU A 383 5.79 4.53 12.19
CA LEU A 383 5.21 3.31 11.61
C LEU A 383 4.14 2.73 12.55
N PHE A 384 4.42 2.64 13.86
CA PHE A 384 3.43 2.18 14.83
C PHE A 384 2.21 3.09 14.90
N TYR A 385 2.39 4.42 14.87
CA TYR A 385 1.28 5.37 14.82
C TYR A 385 0.43 5.20 13.56
N ARG A 386 1.06 5.07 12.40
CA ARG A 386 0.34 4.90 11.13
C ARG A 386 -0.43 3.57 11.06
N HIS A 387 0.08 2.53 11.71
CA HIS A 387 -0.63 1.25 11.87
C HIS A 387 -1.58 1.22 13.07
N TRP A 388 -1.69 2.31 13.81
CA TRP A 388 -2.51 2.39 15.02
C TRP A 388 -2.16 1.37 16.11
N HIS A 389 -0.89 0.99 16.21
CA HIS A 389 -0.37 0.15 17.29
C HIS A 389 -0.02 1.01 18.52
N LEU A 390 -1.04 1.66 19.11
CA LEU A 390 -0.84 2.72 20.11
C LEU A 390 -0.14 2.24 21.38
N ASN A 391 -0.45 1.03 21.88
CA ASN A 391 0.20 0.50 23.06
C ASN A 391 1.71 0.24 22.80
N ALA A 392 2.02 -0.41 21.67
CA ALA A 392 3.41 -0.61 21.27
C ALA A 392 4.15 0.72 21.00
N LEU A 393 3.41 1.73 20.51
CA LEU A 393 3.95 3.09 20.38
C LEU A 393 4.32 3.66 21.74
N LYS A 394 3.44 3.55 22.74
CA LYS A 394 3.69 4.09 24.08
C LYS A 394 4.97 3.48 24.69
N ASP A 395 5.10 2.15 24.65
CA ASP A 395 6.29 1.44 25.13
C ASP A 395 7.56 1.87 24.37
N LEU A 396 7.45 2.08 23.06
CA LEU A 396 8.57 2.54 22.24
C LEU A 396 8.99 3.99 22.57
N LEU A 397 8.03 4.85 22.90
CA LEU A 397 8.32 6.25 23.28
C LEU A 397 9.05 6.33 24.64
N ASP A 398 8.71 5.44 25.60
CA ASP A 398 9.42 5.34 26.86
C ASP A 398 10.89 4.97 26.60
N ARG A 399 11.15 3.97 25.77
CA ARG A 399 12.51 3.61 25.37
C ARG A 399 13.23 4.73 24.62
N LEU A 400 12.54 5.46 23.74
CA LEU A 400 13.12 6.59 23.02
C LEU A 400 13.54 7.73 23.95
N GLU A 401 12.77 8.01 24.99
CA GLU A 401 13.12 8.99 26.02
C GLU A 401 14.37 8.59 26.78
N GLU A 402 14.46 7.33 27.26
CA GLU A 402 15.65 6.80 27.93
C GLU A 402 16.88 6.93 27.01
N LEU A 403 16.76 6.44 25.79
CA LEU A 403 17.86 6.45 24.81
C LEU A 403 18.28 7.88 24.44
N PHE A 404 17.32 8.80 24.36
CA PHE A 404 17.61 10.21 24.07
C PHE A 404 18.48 10.84 25.19
N VAL A 405 18.17 10.56 26.47
CA VAL A 405 18.96 11.02 27.61
C VAL A 405 20.36 10.38 27.58
N GLU A 406 20.45 9.08 27.32
CA GLU A 406 21.74 8.36 27.24
C GLU A 406 22.65 8.94 26.14
N LYS A 407 22.09 9.33 25.01
CA LYS A 407 22.82 9.74 23.79
C LYS A 407 22.75 11.23 23.47
N GLU A 408 22.20 12.07 24.35
CA GLU A 408 22.02 13.49 24.09
C GLU A 408 23.34 14.20 23.71
N ASN A 409 24.47 13.76 24.29
CA ASN A 409 25.78 14.36 24.03
C ASN A 409 26.37 13.98 22.65
N ILE A 410 25.86 12.93 22.01
CA ILE A 410 26.36 12.45 20.71
C ILE A 410 25.61 13.12 19.57
N LEU A 411 24.33 13.49 19.77
CA LEU A 411 23.51 14.14 18.77
C LEU A 411 23.90 15.62 18.61
N ASN A 412 23.94 16.11 17.39
CA ASN A 412 24.08 17.54 17.13
C ASN A 412 22.80 18.31 17.52
N GLN A 413 22.86 19.65 17.51
CA GLN A 413 21.75 20.49 17.95
C GLN A 413 20.46 20.29 17.15
N ASP A 414 20.58 20.15 15.83
CA ASP A 414 19.42 19.97 14.95
C ASP A 414 18.79 18.59 15.12
N GLU A 415 19.60 17.56 15.28
CA GLU A 415 19.14 16.20 15.59
C GLU A 415 18.44 16.13 16.94
N ARG A 416 18.98 16.79 17.96
CA ARG A 416 18.30 16.87 19.26
C ARG A 416 16.95 17.53 19.17
N ARG A 417 16.87 18.67 18.44
CA ARG A 417 15.60 19.37 18.22
C ARG A 417 14.61 18.49 17.47
N PHE A 418 15.06 17.81 16.41
CA PHE A 418 14.24 16.92 15.61
C PHE A 418 13.69 15.77 16.45
N VAL A 419 14.56 14.97 17.09
CA VAL A 419 14.13 13.79 17.88
C VAL A 419 13.18 14.21 19.01
N ARG A 420 13.53 15.28 19.75
CA ARG A 420 12.71 15.80 20.85
C ARG A 420 11.36 16.33 20.36
N GLY A 421 11.34 17.04 19.24
CA GLY A 421 10.11 17.53 18.60
C GLY A 421 9.18 16.39 18.18
N GLN A 422 9.72 15.38 17.48
CA GLN A 422 8.96 14.20 17.04
C GLN A 422 8.43 13.38 18.23
N LEU A 423 9.24 13.20 19.29
CA LEU A 423 8.82 12.56 20.52
C LEU A 423 7.61 13.27 21.15
N HIS A 424 7.65 14.60 21.22
CA HIS A 424 6.53 15.38 21.75
C HIS A 424 5.27 15.28 20.89
N VAL A 425 5.37 15.22 19.54
CA VAL A 425 4.21 14.97 18.69
C VAL A 425 3.56 13.64 19.07
N LEU A 426 4.35 12.56 19.15
CA LEU A 426 3.83 11.22 19.38
C LEU A 426 3.35 11.02 20.84
N ARG A 427 3.97 11.73 21.78
CA ARG A 427 3.45 11.81 23.17
C ARG A 427 2.11 12.54 23.24
N ALA A 428 1.92 13.62 22.48
CA ALA A 428 0.61 14.27 22.38
C ALA A 428 -0.46 13.29 21.87
N VAL A 429 -0.11 12.46 20.86
CA VAL A 429 -1.00 11.42 20.35
C VAL A 429 -1.36 10.39 21.44
N THR A 430 -0.36 9.83 22.15
CA THR A 430 -0.62 8.78 23.16
C THR A 430 -1.35 9.34 24.38
N SER A 431 -1.01 10.55 24.84
CA SER A 431 -1.73 11.21 25.94
C SER A 431 -3.21 11.44 25.61
N PHE A 432 -3.51 11.81 24.37
CA PHE A 432 -4.88 11.99 23.91
C PHE A 432 -5.63 10.65 23.73
N GLN A 433 -5.02 9.71 22.99
CA GLN A 433 -5.72 8.51 22.50
C GLN A 433 -5.75 7.35 23.53
N ILE A 434 -4.77 7.28 24.41
CA ILE A 434 -4.67 6.21 25.41
C ILE A 434 -5.05 6.72 26.80
N ASP A 435 -4.39 7.82 27.23
CA ASP A 435 -4.47 8.27 28.60
C ASP A 435 -5.69 9.21 28.85
N GLY A 436 -6.25 9.80 27.77
CA GLY A 436 -7.33 10.81 27.90
C GLY A 436 -6.87 12.07 28.62
N ASP A 437 -5.56 12.31 28.71
CA ASP A 437 -4.98 13.47 29.40
C ASP A 437 -4.84 14.65 28.42
N PHE A 438 -5.88 15.47 28.38
CA PHE A 438 -5.91 16.64 27.51
C PHE A 438 -4.88 17.71 27.90
N GLY A 439 -4.59 17.84 29.20
CA GLY A 439 -3.58 18.78 29.71
C GLY A 439 -2.18 18.44 29.17
N GLN A 440 -1.75 17.18 29.34
CA GLN A 440 -0.49 16.72 28.78
C GLN A 440 -0.45 16.76 27.27
N THR A 441 -1.56 16.46 26.60
CA THR A 441 -1.66 16.60 25.14
C THR A 441 -1.34 18.02 24.68
N ILE A 442 -1.89 19.05 25.33
CA ILE A 442 -1.62 20.46 25.01
C ILE A 442 -0.14 20.77 25.26
N VAL A 443 0.41 20.41 26.43
CA VAL A 443 1.82 20.66 26.77
C VAL A 443 2.76 20.03 25.73
N HIS A 444 2.53 18.79 25.35
CA HIS A 444 3.35 18.10 24.37
C HIS A 444 3.19 18.70 22.98
N SER A 445 1.99 19.06 22.56
CA SER A 445 1.74 19.68 21.26
C SER A 445 2.44 21.03 21.14
N GLU A 446 2.38 21.88 22.17
CA GLU A 446 3.05 23.19 22.19
C GLU A 446 4.57 23.06 22.09
N ARG A 447 5.16 22.14 22.85
CA ARG A 447 6.59 21.85 22.78
C ARG A 447 7.01 21.34 21.40
N ALA A 448 6.21 20.50 20.78
CA ALA A 448 6.46 20.01 19.43
C ALA A 448 6.50 21.15 18.41
N VAL A 449 5.52 22.06 18.45
CA VAL A 449 5.46 23.23 17.54
C VAL A 449 6.65 24.17 17.73
N GLN A 450 7.14 24.33 18.98
CA GLN A 450 8.33 25.16 19.27
C GLN A 450 9.64 24.53 18.77
N LEU A 451 9.73 23.21 18.74
CA LEU A 451 10.96 22.49 18.40
C LEU A 451 11.08 22.17 16.90
N LEU A 452 9.98 21.83 16.24
CA LEU A 452 10.02 21.38 14.86
C LEU A 452 10.06 22.55 13.87
N PRO A 453 10.89 22.47 12.83
CA PRO A 453 10.88 23.45 11.74
C PRO A 453 9.66 23.26 10.83
N SER A 454 9.29 24.29 10.07
CA SER A 454 8.16 24.28 9.13
C SER A 454 8.27 23.19 8.04
N SER A 455 9.48 22.73 7.75
CA SER A 455 9.72 21.61 6.83
C SER A 455 9.14 20.25 7.32
N GLU A 456 8.88 20.12 8.64
CA GLU A 456 8.26 18.94 9.24
C GLU A 456 6.71 19.03 9.27
N GLY A 457 6.13 19.46 8.15
CA GLY A 457 4.70 19.80 8.04
C GLY A 457 3.73 18.71 8.49
N GLY A 458 4.02 17.44 8.23
CA GLY A 458 3.19 16.31 8.66
C GLY A 458 3.15 16.12 10.18
N ALA A 459 4.30 16.21 10.81
CA ALA A 459 4.42 16.14 12.28
C ALA A 459 3.80 17.36 12.97
N LEU A 460 4.07 18.55 12.44
CA LEU A 460 3.45 19.79 12.94
C LEU A 460 1.92 19.76 12.82
N GLY A 461 1.38 19.32 11.67
CA GLY A 461 -0.05 19.17 11.48
C GLY A 461 -0.68 18.20 12.48
N THR A 462 0.03 17.12 12.82
CA THR A 462 -0.41 16.16 13.84
C THR A 462 -0.44 16.79 15.23
N ALA A 463 0.60 17.55 15.60
CA ALA A 463 0.64 18.25 16.89
C ALA A 463 -0.46 19.33 16.99
N ILE A 464 -0.64 20.14 15.96
CA ILE A 464 -1.69 21.17 15.87
C ILE A 464 -3.08 20.55 16.02
N LEU A 465 -3.33 19.44 15.31
CA LEU A 465 -4.60 18.72 15.39
C LEU A 465 -4.85 18.22 16.82
N HIS A 466 -3.89 17.54 17.46
CA HIS A 466 -4.10 17.00 18.79
C HIS A 466 -4.27 18.10 19.86
N ARG A 467 -3.59 19.24 19.72
CA ARG A 467 -3.87 20.41 20.58
C ARG A 467 -5.31 20.89 20.45
N ALA A 468 -5.80 21.02 19.22
CA ALA A 468 -7.17 21.44 18.99
C ALA A 468 -8.19 20.42 19.53
N LEU A 469 -7.92 19.13 19.33
CA LEU A 469 -8.78 18.06 19.87
C LEU A 469 -8.79 18.06 21.41
N ALA A 470 -7.65 18.29 22.06
CA ALA A 470 -7.57 18.37 23.51
C ALA A 470 -8.34 19.58 24.08
N LEU A 471 -8.30 20.73 23.40
CA LEU A 471 -9.12 21.91 23.75
C LEU A 471 -10.63 21.57 23.64
N VAL A 472 -11.05 20.86 22.59
CA VAL A 472 -12.44 20.38 22.48
C VAL A 472 -12.80 19.41 23.61
N GLY A 473 -11.87 18.54 23.99
CA GLY A 473 -12.02 17.63 25.13
C GLY A 473 -12.21 18.35 26.48
N LEU A 474 -11.63 19.54 26.61
CA LEU A 474 -11.82 20.43 27.77
C LEU A 474 -13.08 21.32 27.66
N GLY A 475 -13.85 21.22 26.58
CA GLY A 475 -15.03 22.05 26.33
C GLY A 475 -14.75 23.41 25.69
N GLU A 476 -13.48 23.68 25.35
CA GLU A 476 -12.99 24.95 24.81
C GLU A 476 -13.01 24.98 23.26
N ASN A 477 -14.11 24.53 22.65
CA ASN A 477 -14.24 24.39 21.19
C ASN A 477 -14.04 25.73 20.44
N LYS A 478 -14.45 26.86 20.99
CA LYS A 478 -14.22 28.16 20.37
C LYS A 478 -12.71 28.49 20.34
N VAL A 479 -12.01 28.27 21.44
CA VAL A 479 -10.55 28.47 21.51
C VAL A 479 -9.83 27.56 20.50
N ALA A 480 -10.28 26.30 20.38
CA ALA A 480 -9.74 25.37 19.39
C ALA A 480 -9.95 25.87 17.95
N ALA A 481 -11.13 26.34 17.63
CA ALA A 481 -11.44 26.86 16.30
C ALA A 481 -10.66 28.14 15.99
N ASP A 482 -10.62 29.10 16.92
CA ASP A 482 -9.88 30.36 16.78
C ASP A 482 -8.37 30.08 16.58
N TYR A 483 -7.80 29.17 17.36
CA TYR A 483 -6.41 28.70 17.21
C TYR A 483 -6.10 28.16 15.80
N LEU A 484 -6.96 27.28 15.28
CA LEU A 484 -6.77 26.72 13.95
C LEU A 484 -6.96 27.78 12.85
N GLN A 485 -7.90 28.72 13.03
CA GLN A 485 -8.11 29.83 12.09
C GLN A 485 -6.93 30.79 12.06
N GLU A 486 -6.31 31.08 13.20
CA GLU A 486 -5.08 31.88 13.28
C GLU A 486 -3.95 31.26 12.46
N ILE A 487 -3.75 29.93 12.58
CA ILE A 487 -2.74 29.21 11.78
C ILE A 487 -3.08 29.26 10.28
N ILE A 488 -4.35 29.16 9.91
CA ILE A 488 -4.77 29.23 8.50
C ILE A 488 -4.49 30.61 7.90
N GLN A 489 -4.62 31.68 8.69
CA GLN A 489 -4.40 33.06 8.27
C GLN A 489 -2.92 33.44 8.22
N ASP A 490 -2.05 32.68 8.88
CA ASP A 490 -0.61 32.91 8.83
C ASP A 490 -0.09 32.80 7.39
N PRO A 491 0.55 33.85 6.84
CA PRO A 491 1.09 33.81 5.49
C PRO A 491 2.32 32.92 5.32
N SER A 492 2.87 32.39 6.40
CA SER A 492 3.99 31.44 6.34
C SER A 492 3.66 30.26 5.43
N PRO A 493 4.57 29.80 4.56
CA PRO A 493 4.30 28.73 3.61
C PRO A 493 4.22 27.37 4.32
N ILE A 494 3.09 27.09 4.93
CA ILE A 494 2.78 25.78 5.52
C ILE A 494 1.99 24.96 4.47
N GLY A 495 2.50 24.80 3.26
CA GLY A 495 1.87 24.11 2.13
C GLY A 495 0.90 22.96 2.47
N PRO A 496 1.36 21.69 2.51
CA PRO A 496 0.50 20.55 2.84
C PRO A 496 -0.11 20.60 4.26
N ALA A 497 0.57 21.27 5.22
CA ALA A 497 0.05 21.41 6.58
C ALA A 497 -1.21 22.27 6.64
N LYS A 498 -1.37 23.27 5.79
CA LYS A 498 -2.55 24.15 5.80
C LYS A 498 -3.84 23.38 5.52
N ALA A 499 -3.82 22.48 4.58
CA ALA A 499 -4.97 21.64 4.30
C ALA A 499 -5.28 20.66 5.45
N GLN A 500 -4.24 20.14 6.10
CA GLN A 500 -4.39 19.31 7.29
C GLN A 500 -5.00 20.11 8.47
N VAL A 501 -4.66 21.40 8.59
CA VAL A 501 -5.28 22.30 9.56
C VAL A 501 -6.77 22.50 9.27
N TYR A 502 -7.19 22.64 8.00
CA TYR A 502 -8.62 22.66 7.64
C TYR A 502 -9.34 21.35 7.98
N ILE A 503 -8.68 20.17 7.82
CA ILE A 503 -9.22 18.92 8.31
C ILE A 503 -9.40 18.95 9.83
N GLY A 504 -8.39 19.45 10.56
CA GLY A 504 -8.49 19.65 12.01
C GLY A 504 -9.66 20.54 12.40
N LEU A 505 -9.83 21.66 11.71
CA LEU A 505 -10.95 22.60 11.93
C LEU A 505 -12.31 21.95 11.61
N SER A 506 -12.38 21.16 10.56
CA SER A 506 -13.58 20.37 10.22
C SER A 506 -13.92 19.38 11.34
N ILE A 507 -12.93 18.70 11.91
CA ILE A 507 -13.11 17.78 13.03
C ILE A 507 -13.60 18.52 14.29
N VAL A 508 -13.00 19.66 14.63
CA VAL A 508 -13.44 20.48 15.77
C VAL A 508 -14.90 20.87 15.63
N HIS A 509 -15.30 21.36 14.46
CA HIS A 509 -16.70 21.73 14.18
C HIS A 509 -17.64 20.50 14.24
N TYR A 510 -17.20 19.34 13.74
CA TYR A 510 -18.01 18.12 13.79
C TYR A 510 -18.29 17.67 15.24
N LEU A 511 -17.27 17.67 16.08
CA LEU A 511 -17.42 17.34 17.49
C LEU A 511 -18.28 18.34 18.24
N ALA A 512 -18.14 19.63 17.93
CA ALA A 512 -18.92 20.71 18.50
C ALA A 512 -20.39 20.75 18.00
N GLY A 513 -20.74 19.92 17.00
CA GLY A 513 -22.07 19.90 16.38
C GLY A 513 -22.33 21.10 15.48
N GLU A 514 -21.25 21.70 14.95
CA GLU A 514 -21.31 22.85 14.03
C GLU A 514 -21.18 22.34 12.58
N PHE A 515 -22.12 21.52 12.16
CA PHE A 515 -22.02 20.68 10.97
C PHE A 515 -21.91 21.45 9.65
N ILE A 516 -22.48 22.67 9.57
CA ILE A 516 -22.36 23.54 8.38
C ILE A 516 -20.90 24.03 8.24
N GLN A 517 -20.29 24.47 9.33
CA GLN A 517 -18.90 24.91 9.38
C GLN A 517 -17.97 23.75 9.11
N MET A 518 -18.28 22.58 9.65
CA MET A 518 -17.56 21.34 9.38
C MET A 518 -17.47 21.04 7.87
N GLU A 519 -18.62 20.99 7.17
CA GLU A 519 -18.65 20.70 5.73
C GLU A 519 -17.89 21.77 4.93
N ARG A 520 -18.04 23.06 5.31
CA ARG A 520 -17.32 24.15 4.69
C ARG A 520 -15.79 23.97 4.81
N SER A 521 -15.30 23.69 6.00
CA SER A 521 -13.87 23.48 6.24
C SER A 521 -13.32 22.26 5.48
N ALA A 522 -14.08 21.17 5.45
CA ALA A 522 -13.69 19.99 4.67
C ALA A 522 -13.59 20.29 3.17
N ARG A 523 -14.53 21.04 2.60
CA ARG A 523 -14.49 21.46 1.20
C ARG A 523 -13.34 22.43 0.91
N GLN A 524 -13.06 23.38 1.82
CA GLN A 524 -11.90 24.27 1.69
C GLN A 524 -10.57 23.50 1.67
N SER A 525 -10.46 22.42 2.44
CA SER A 525 -9.30 21.53 2.36
C SER A 525 -9.13 20.94 0.96
N LEU A 526 -10.22 20.54 0.29
CA LEU A 526 -10.19 19.99 -1.07
C LEU A 526 -9.73 21.01 -2.13
N GLU A 527 -10.03 22.30 -1.93
CA GLU A 527 -9.66 23.37 -2.86
C GLU A 527 -8.17 23.70 -2.81
N ILE A 528 -7.51 23.51 -1.65
CA ILE A 528 -6.10 23.92 -1.46
C ILE A 528 -5.11 22.92 -2.05
N ILE A 529 -5.41 21.64 -2.05
CA ILE A 529 -4.42 20.58 -2.30
C ILE A 529 -4.45 20.05 -3.74
N GLY A 530 -5.38 20.45 -4.55
CA GLY A 530 -5.44 19.91 -5.91
C GLY A 530 -5.49 18.38 -5.91
N GLU A 531 -4.43 17.72 -6.39
CA GLU A 531 -4.37 16.26 -6.57
C GLU A 531 -3.68 15.48 -5.44
N THR A 532 -3.20 16.12 -4.35
CA THR A 532 -2.51 15.36 -3.29
C THR A 532 -3.46 14.59 -2.37
N LEU A 533 -3.21 13.29 -2.28
CA LEU A 533 -4.19 12.27 -1.87
C LEU A 533 -4.53 12.18 -0.36
N PRO A 534 -3.62 12.28 0.64
CA PRO A 534 -3.99 11.91 2.02
C PRO A 534 -5.03 12.84 2.66
N THR A 535 -4.94 14.13 2.41
CA THR A 535 -5.85 15.13 3.01
C THR A 535 -7.19 15.17 2.27
N ARG A 536 -7.17 14.96 0.94
CA ARG A 536 -8.39 14.83 0.13
C ARG A 536 -9.25 13.67 0.61
N VAL A 537 -8.62 12.52 0.87
CA VAL A 537 -9.30 11.32 1.37
C VAL A 537 -9.91 11.57 2.75
N SER A 538 -9.21 12.28 3.63
CA SER A 538 -9.73 12.64 4.96
C SER A 538 -10.93 13.60 4.88
N ALA A 539 -10.94 14.54 3.94
CA ALA A 539 -12.07 15.43 3.72
C ALA A 539 -13.31 14.67 3.24
N HIS A 540 -13.16 13.76 2.29
CA HIS A 540 -14.25 12.89 1.84
C HIS A 540 -14.79 12.01 2.96
N TRP A 541 -13.94 11.43 3.81
CA TRP A 541 -14.38 10.69 4.98
C TRP A 541 -15.29 11.53 5.89
N LEU A 542 -14.86 12.74 6.25
CA LEU A 542 -15.64 13.63 7.12
C LEU A 542 -16.98 14.03 6.49
N ILE A 543 -16.97 14.39 5.20
CA ILE A 543 -18.21 14.70 4.48
C ILE A 543 -19.11 13.46 4.44
N GLY A 544 -18.58 12.28 4.15
CA GLY A 544 -19.33 11.03 4.13
C GLY A 544 -20.00 10.71 5.47
N MET A 545 -19.29 10.92 6.59
CA MET A 545 -19.86 10.76 7.92
C MET A 545 -21.02 11.72 8.20
N LEU A 546 -20.89 12.99 7.82
CA LEU A 546 -21.99 13.95 7.97
C LEU A 546 -23.19 13.56 7.10
N LYS A 547 -22.96 13.16 5.86
CA LYS A 547 -24.06 12.73 4.96
C LYS A 547 -24.75 11.47 5.48
N TYR A 548 -24.00 10.54 6.12
CA TYR A 548 -24.62 9.42 6.84
C TYR A 548 -25.50 9.92 7.98
N ASP A 549 -24.99 10.79 8.86
CA ASP A 549 -25.76 11.33 9.97
C ASP A 549 -27.05 12.04 9.51
N GLN A 550 -27.01 12.69 8.32
CA GLN A 550 -28.15 13.35 7.69
C GLN A 550 -29.11 12.40 6.94
N ASN A 551 -28.85 11.08 6.95
CA ASN A 551 -29.57 10.06 6.17
C ASN A 551 -29.50 10.24 4.64
N LYS A 552 -28.49 10.94 4.14
CA LYS A 552 -28.20 11.09 2.70
C LYS A 552 -27.28 9.95 2.25
N LEU A 553 -27.83 8.73 2.22
CA LEU A 553 -27.04 7.50 2.14
C LEU A 553 -26.24 7.37 0.83
N ASP A 554 -26.75 7.87 -0.30
CA ASP A 554 -26.02 7.82 -1.60
C ASP A 554 -24.82 8.76 -1.61
N GLU A 555 -25.01 10.00 -1.07
CA GLU A 555 -23.90 10.94 -0.91
C GLU A 555 -22.87 10.42 0.11
N ALA A 556 -23.33 9.78 1.19
CA ALA A 556 -22.47 9.16 2.19
C ALA A 556 -21.63 8.04 1.57
N GLU A 557 -22.27 7.12 0.86
CA GLU A 557 -21.61 6.01 0.18
C GLU A 557 -20.53 6.50 -0.80
N THR A 558 -20.86 7.46 -1.67
CA THR A 558 -19.94 8.05 -2.63
C THR A 558 -18.70 8.61 -1.95
N ASN A 559 -18.85 9.36 -0.85
CA ASN A 559 -17.73 9.97 -0.15
C ASN A 559 -16.94 8.94 0.68
N LEU A 560 -17.60 8.04 1.40
CA LEU A 560 -16.93 7.00 2.19
C LEU A 560 -16.15 6.03 1.30
N LYS A 561 -16.66 5.73 0.11
CA LYS A 561 -15.97 4.88 -0.87
C LYS A 561 -14.63 5.46 -1.28
N VAL A 562 -14.51 6.78 -1.45
CA VAL A 562 -13.21 7.41 -1.71
C VAL A 562 -12.19 7.05 -0.65
N MET A 563 -12.56 7.08 0.64
CA MET A 563 -11.67 6.71 1.73
C MET A 563 -11.39 5.20 1.79
N VAL A 564 -12.38 4.36 1.53
CA VAL A 564 -12.21 2.89 1.48
C VAL A 564 -11.29 2.50 0.34
N ASP A 565 -11.47 3.09 -0.81
CA ASP A 565 -10.65 2.88 -2.00
C ASP A 565 -9.20 3.35 -1.80
N HIS A 566 -8.96 4.33 -0.93
CA HIS A 566 -7.67 4.96 -0.62
C HIS A 566 -7.20 4.72 0.84
N ARG A 567 -7.71 3.67 1.51
CA ARG A 567 -7.49 3.41 2.94
C ARG A 567 -6.02 3.25 3.36
N HIS A 568 -5.16 2.94 2.41
CA HIS A 568 -3.73 2.72 2.68
C HIS A 568 -2.90 4.02 2.62
N ILE A 569 -3.48 5.09 2.05
CA ILE A 569 -2.81 6.40 1.92
C ILE A 569 -3.12 7.30 3.10
N GLY A 570 -4.37 7.27 3.53
CA GLY A 570 -4.84 8.05 4.65
C GLY A 570 -4.46 7.46 6.01
N ASN A 571 -5.06 8.00 7.04
CA ASN A 571 -5.04 7.40 8.36
C ASN A 571 -5.82 6.07 8.31
N TYR A 572 -5.20 4.97 8.76
CA TYR A 572 -5.84 3.65 8.81
C TYR A 572 -7.19 3.67 9.50
N ILE A 573 -7.34 4.48 10.54
CA ILE A 573 -8.59 4.70 11.26
C ILE A 573 -9.69 5.21 10.35
N GLY A 574 -9.44 6.28 9.60
CA GLY A 574 -10.42 6.84 8.67
C GLY A 574 -10.87 5.81 7.63
N GLY A 575 -9.93 5.01 7.13
CA GLY A 575 -10.21 3.90 6.22
C GLY A 575 -11.12 2.84 6.84
N PHE A 576 -10.76 2.38 8.04
CA PHE A 576 -11.54 1.41 8.80
C PHE A 576 -12.96 1.91 9.08
N PHE A 577 -13.11 3.13 9.59
CA PHE A 577 -14.44 3.68 9.91
C PHE A 577 -15.27 4.02 8.68
N SER A 578 -14.66 4.40 7.57
CA SER A 578 -15.38 4.54 6.32
C SER A 578 -15.92 3.20 5.82
N TRP A 579 -15.15 2.13 5.97
CA TRP A 579 -15.60 0.79 5.62
C TRP A 579 -16.74 0.33 6.53
N LEU A 580 -16.66 0.62 7.85
CA LEU A 580 -17.78 0.39 8.76
C LEU A 580 -19.05 1.16 8.34
N GLY A 581 -18.89 2.41 7.91
CA GLY A 581 -19.99 3.22 7.39
C GLY A 581 -20.63 2.60 6.15
N MET A 582 -19.84 2.07 5.23
CA MET A 582 -20.33 1.34 4.06
C MET A 582 -21.12 0.09 4.45
N ILE A 583 -20.61 -0.71 5.40
CA ILE A 583 -21.30 -1.87 5.94
C ILE A 583 -22.65 -1.44 6.55
N ARG A 584 -22.67 -0.36 7.35
CA ARG A 584 -23.90 0.15 7.93
C ARG A 584 -24.92 0.62 6.89
N ILE A 585 -24.48 1.25 5.82
CA ILE A 585 -25.36 1.66 4.70
C ILE A 585 -25.99 0.42 4.04
N LEU A 586 -25.22 -0.64 3.78
CA LEU A 586 -25.72 -1.89 3.25
C LEU A 586 -26.77 -2.53 4.19
N GLN A 587 -26.48 -2.57 5.49
CA GLN A 587 -27.43 -3.09 6.50
C GLN A 587 -28.74 -2.28 6.55
N ILE A 588 -28.68 -0.95 6.47
CA ILE A 588 -29.85 -0.08 6.45
C ILE A 588 -30.72 -0.34 5.22
N ARG A 589 -30.09 -0.60 4.06
CA ARG A 589 -30.79 -0.91 2.81
C ARG A 589 -31.27 -2.38 2.72
N GLY A 590 -30.96 -3.22 3.70
CA GLY A 590 -31.34 -4.64 3.74
C GLY A 590 -30.46 -5.56 2.90
N PHE A 591 -29.34 -5.07 2.36
CA PHE A 591 -28.36 -5.88 1.61
C PHE A 591 -27.43 -6.64 2.57
N LEU A 592 -28.02 -7.60 3.32
CA LEU A 592 -27.31 -8.26 4.42
C LEU A 592 -26.20 -9.20 3.95
N THR A 593 -26.34 -9.83 2.78
CA THR A 593 -25.33 -10.71 2.18
C THR A 593 -24.07 -9.92 1.81
N GLU A 594 -24.25 -8.81 1.11
CA GLU A 594 -23.15 -7.92 0.72
C GLU A 594 -22.50 -7.28 1.94
N ALA A 595 -23.27 -6.95 2.96
CA ALA A 595 -22.73 -6.46 4.23
C ALA A 595 -21.82 -7.51 4.89
N GLN A 596 -22.21 -8.81 4.88
CA GLN A 596 -21.40 -9.91 5.40
C GLN A 596 -20.11 -10.08 4.60
N GLU A 597 -20.15 -10.01 3.28
CA GLU A 597 -18.95 -10.07 2.42
C GLU A 597 -17.97 -8.94 2.76
N GLN A 598 -18.48 -7.72 3.00
CA GLN A 598 -17.66 -6.58 3.42
C GLN A 598 -17.05 -6.79 4.82
N ILE A 599 -17.79 -7.35 5.76
CA ILE A 599 -17.28 -7.71 7.10
C ILE A 599 -16.14 -8.72 7.00
N ASP A 600 -16.29 -9.75 6.16
CA ASP A 600 -15.28 -10.79 5.98
C ASP A 600 -14.01 -10.23 5.30
N GLY A 601 -14.16 -9.35 4.32
CA GLY A 601 -13.07 -8.63 3.67
C GLY A 601 -12.29 -7.76 4.65
N LEU A 602 -13.00 -6.97 5.47
CA LEU A 602 -12.38 -6.10 6.48
C LEU A 602 -11.70 -6.93 7.59
N ARG A 603 -12.28 -8.08 7.96
CA ARG A 603 -11.66 -9.03 8.91
C ARG A 603 -10.35 -9.57 8.38
N ALA A 604 -10.30 -9.99 7.11
CA ALA A 604 -9.08 -10.46 6.47
C ALA A 604 -7.98 -9.38 6.49
N ASP A 605 -8.33 -8.14 6.21
CA ASP A 605 -7.41 -7.00 6.30
C ASP A 605 -6.89 -6.78 7.73
N CYS A 606 -7.77 -6.81 8.73
CA CYS A 606 -7.39 -6.64 10.14
C CYS A 606 -6.45 -7.76 10.62
N VAL A 607 -6.70 -9.01 10.21
CA VAL A 607 -5.84 -10.15 10.55
C VAL A 607 -4.46 -9.98 9.91
N ARG A 608 -4.42 -9.66 8.61
CA ARG A 608 -3.18 -9.44 7.86
C ARG A 608 -2.33 -8.32 8.47
N LEU A 609 -2.97 -7.26 8.97
CA LEU A 609 -2.31 -6.09 9.57
C LEU A 609 -2.14 -6.20 11.09
N ASN A 610 -2.46 -7.36 11.69
CA ASN A 610 -2.41 -7.61 13.14
C ASN A 610 -3.15 -6.55 13.99
N GLN A 611 -4.33 -6.13 13.55
CA GLN A 611 -5.13 -5.05 14.14
C GLN A 611 -6.14 -5.61 15.16
N ARG A 612 -5.67 -6.06 16.32
CA ARG A 612 -6.50 -6.72 17.36
C ARG A 612 -7.69 -5.89 17.84
N SER A 613 -7.49 -4.59 18.08
CA SER A 613 -8.55 -3.69 18.55
C SER A 613 -9.70 -3.57 17.54
N PHE A 614 -9.38 -3.56 16.25
CA PHE A 614 -10.38 -3.49 15.20
C PHE A 614 -11.08 -4.83 14.99
N LEU A 615 -10.43 -5.96 15.25
CA LEU A 615 -11.08 -7.28 15.25
C LEU A 615 -12.19 -7.36 16.29
N GLN A 616 -12.00 -6.81 17.49
CA GLN A 616 -13.04 -6.74 18.51
C GLN A 616 -14.27 -5.94 18.03
N MET A 617 -14.04 -4.80 17.36
CA MET A 617 -15.12 -4.01 16.79
C MET A 617 -15.87 -4.76 15.68
N LEU A 618 -15.17 -5.55 14.87
CA LEU A 618 -15.80 -6.40 13.85
C LEU A 618 -16.64 -7.52 14.43
N GLU A 619 -16.28 -8.06 15.60
CA GLU A 619 -17.12 -9.04 16.32
C GLU A 619 -18.46 -8.42 16.73
N VAL A 620 -18.44 -7.16 17.17
CA VAL A 620 -19.64 -6.41 17.50
C VAL A 620 -20.54 -6.22 16.27
N LEU A 621 -19.95 -5.81 15.15
CA LEU A 621 -20.70 -5.65 13.90
C LEU A 621 -21.26 -6.96 13.36
N GLN A 622 -20.51 -8.05 13.45
CA GLN A 622 -21.01 -9.37 13.07
C GLN A 622 -22.14 -9.83 13.96
N THR A 623 -22.10 -9.50 15.26
CA THR A 623 -23.20 -9.74 16.18
C THR A 623 -24.44 -8.94 15.77
N TYR A 624 -24.26 -7.68 15.44
CA TYR A 624 -25.35 -6.84 14.95
C TYR A 624 -25.92 -7.34 13.62
N GLN A 625 -25.08 -7.81 12.71
CA GLN A 625 -25.50 -8.45 11.47
C GLN A 625 -26.43 -9.65 11.74
N ARG A 626 -26.00 -10.58 12.62
CA ARG A 626 -26.84 -11.74 13.02
C ARG A 626 -28.15 -11.33 13.68
N PHE A 627 -28.11 -10.25 14.47
CA PHE A 627 -29.33 -9.71 15.06
C PHE A 627 -30.30 -9.22 13.98
N LEU A 628 -29.81 -8.53 12.94
CA LEU A 628 -30.62 -8.10 11.80
C LEU A 628 -31.16 -9.27 10.98
N GLU A 629 -30.43 -10.38 10.92
CA GLU A 629 -30.86 -11.65 10.30
C GLU A 629 -31.86 -12.45 11.16
N GLY A 630 -32.17 -11.98 12.37
CA GLY A 630 -33.15 -12.58 13.28
C GLY A 630 -32.58 -13.58 14.29
N ASP A 631 -31.24 -13.77 14.40
CA ASP A 631 -30.61 -14.63 15.40
C ASP A 631 -30.58 -13.94 16.79
N ASN A 632 -31.77 -13.74 17.35
CA ASN A 632 -31.95 -13.12 18.68
C ASN A 632 -31.29 -13.93 19.80
N ALA A 633 -31.16 -15.26 19.64
CA ALA A 633 -30.57 -16.10 20.67
C ALA A 633 -29.06 -15.86 20.78
N PHE A 634 -28.38 -15.67 19.65
CA PHE A 634 -26.96 -15.31 19.62
C PHE A 634 -26.74 -13.91 20.17
N ALA A 635 -27.56 -12.94 19.73
CA ALA A 635 -27.49 -11.57 20.16
C ALA A 635 -27.63 -11.42 21.70
N ARG A 636 -28.61 -12.13 22.31
CA ARG A 636 -28.77 -12.19 23.78
C ARG A 636 -27.56 -12.77 24.48
N ARG A 637 -26.97 -13.86 24.00
CA ARG A 637 -25.77 -14.46 24.64
C ARG A 637 -24.60 -13.48 24.60
N TRP A 638 -24.40 -12.81 23.48
CA TRP A 638 -23.34 -11.82 23.32
C TRP A 638 -23.51 -10.65 24.29
N THR A 639 -24.71 -10.07 24.41
CA THR A 639 -24.96 -8.93 25.31
C THR A 639 -24.78 -9.26 26.78
N LEU A 640 -24.86 -10.54 27.16
CA LEU A 640 -24.54 -10.99 28.51
C LEU A 640 -23.02 -11.11 28.75
N ALA A 641 -22.29 -11.47 27.73
CA ALA A 641 -20.84 -11.64 27.80
C ALA A 641 -20.09 -10.30 27.64
N TYR A 642 -20.59 -9.41 26.79
CA TYR A 642 -19.98 -8.11 26.53
C TYR A 642 -20.45 -7.08 27.55
N GLN A 643 -19.48 -6.40 28.17
CA GLN A 643 -19.74 -5.27 29.04
C GLN A 643 -18.98 -4.06 28.52
N PRO A 644 -19.64 -3.00 28.06
CA PRO A 644 -18.94 -1.81 27.61
C PRO A 644 -18.26 -1.13 28.80
N GLU A 645 -17.01 -0.74 28.58
CA GLU A 645 -16.29 0.10 29.53
C GLU A 645 -16.78 1.55 29.41
N LEU A 646 -16.91 2.21 30.56
CA LEU A 646 -17.25 3.63 30.60
C LEU A 646 -16.00 4.44 30.20
N LYS A 647 -15.84 4.67 28.90
CA LYS A 647 -14.74 5.45 28.33
C LYS A 647 -15.28 6.57 27.48
N MET A 648 -14.55 7.67 27.40
CA MET A 648 -14.73 8.63 26.33
C MET A 648 -14.01 8.12 25.08
N ASP A 649 -14.68 7.30 24.28
CA ASP A 649 -14.16 6.94 22.97
C ASP A 649 -14.34 8.15 22.04
N PHE A 650 -13.24 8.86 21.81
CA PHE A 650 -13.17 10.06 20.93
C PHE A 650 -13.15 9.70 19.45
N LEU A 651 -13.35 8.46 19.14
CA LEU A 651 -13.24 7.98 17.80
C LEU A 651 -14.47 8.48 17.02
N PHE A 652 -14.20 9.08 15.87
CA PHE A 652 -15.16 9.55 14.88
C PHE A 652 -15.87 8.37 14.22
N ILE A 653 -16.60 7.56 15.01
CA ILE A 653 -17.21 6.33 14.56
C ILE A 653 -18.67 6.60 14.24
N ILE A 654 -19.12 6.08 13.12
CA ILE A 654 -20.53 6.11 12.73
C ILE A 654 -21.38 5.41 13.81
N ASP A 655 -20.90 4.25 14.29
CA ASP A 655 -21.59 3.45 15.29
C ASP A 655 -20.57 2.79 16.24
N THR A 656 -20.72 3.01 17.54
CA THR A 656 -19.79 2.47 18.53
C THR A 656 -20.28 1.14 19.10
N ALA A 657 -19.36 0.31 19.59
CA ALA A 657 -19.68 -1.00 20.13
C ALA A 657 -20.70 -0.95 21.28
N ASP A 658 -20.59 0.06 22.13
CA ASP A 658 -21.50 0.29 23.25
C ASP A 658 -22.90 0.73 22.82
N LEU A 659 -23.03 1.54 21.77
CA LEU A 659 -24.35 1.89 21.22
C LEU A 659 -25.00 0.69 20.53
N ILE A 660 -24.24 -0.14 19.84
CA ILE A 660 -24.74 -1.40 19.28
C ILE A 660 -25.20 -2.32 20.42
N TRP A 661 -24.44 -2.43 21.51
CA TRP A 661 -24.82 -3.18 22.69
C TRP A 661 -26.13 -2.64 23.32
N CYS A 662 -26.24 -1.32 23.49
CA CYS A 662 -27.45 -0.69 23.96
C CYS A 662 -28.65 -1.03 23.06
N ARG A 663 -28.48 -0.89 21.77
CA ARG A 663 -29.53 -1.13 20.76
C ARG A 663 -30.04 -2.56 20.77
N VAL A 664 -29.11 -3.53 20.80
CA VAL A 664 -29.47 -4.94 20.87
C VAL A 664 -30.18 -5.26 22.19
N LEU A 665 -29.69 -4.77 23.35
CA LEU A 665 -30.33 -5.00 24.63
C LEU A 665 -31.71 -4.37 24.70
N LEU A 666 -31.91 -3.16 24.19
CA LEU A 666 -33.20 -2.49 24.15
C LEU A 666 -34.22 -3.22 23.24
N ALA A 667 -33.74 -3.95 22.23
CA ALA A 667 -34.59 -4.72 21.32
C ALA A 667 -34.99 -6.10 21.86
N VAL A 668 -34.07 -6.81 22.57
CA VAL A 668 -34.28 -8.22 22.97
C VAL A 668 -34.25 -8.45 24.49
N GLY A 669 -34.09 -7.39 25.27
CA GLY A 669 -33.91 -7.44 26.73
C GLY A 669 -35.18 -7.51 27.53
N THR A 670 -35.04 -7.33 28.84
CA THR A 670 -36.07 -7.23 29.86
C THR A 670 -35.82 -5.97 30.71
N ASP A 671 -36.77 -5.61 31.59
CA ASP A 671 -36.66 -4.40 32.40
C ASP A 671 -35.34 -4.26 33.16
N VAL A 672 -34.80 -5.36 33.72
CA VAL A 672 -33.51 -5.38 34.39
C VAL A 672 -32.36 -4.99 33.44
N GLN A 673 -32.50 -5.37 32.19
CA GLN A 673 -31.48 -5.06 31.16
C GLN A 673 -31.66 -3.63 30.64
N TYR A 674 -32.90 -3.11 30.57
CA TYR A 674 -33.18 -1.70 30.25
C TYR A 674 -32.60 -0.76 31.31
N GLU A 675 -32.77 -1.11 32.62
CA GLU A 675 -32.15 -0.37 33.72
C GLU A 675 -30.61 -0.38 33.62
N LYS A 676 -30.03 -1.50 33.23
CA LYS A 676 -28.57 -1.61 33.01
C LYS A 676 -28.09 -0.70 31.90
N VAL A 677 -28.81 -0.67 30.77
CA VAL A 677 -28.55 0.26 29.65
C VAL A 677 -28.65 1.70 30.10
N LEU A 678 -29.72 2.03 30.83
CA LEU A 678 -29.95 3.38 31.33
C LEU A 678 -28.82 3.83 32.26
N HIS A 679 -28.42 3.00 33.22
CA HIS A 679 -27.31 3.29 34.13
C HIS A 679 -26.00 3.56 33.35
N TYR A 680 -25.71 2.77 32.35
CA TYR A 680 -24.53 2.96 31.48
C TYR A 680 -24.61 4.31 30.72
N LEU A 681 -25.76 4.61 30.09
CA LEU A 681 -25.97 5.84 29.34
C LEU A 681 -25.92 7.09 30.22
N GLN A 682 -26.43 7.00 31.48
CA GLN A 682 -26.28 8.07 32.46
C GLN A 682 -24.81 8.34 32.81
N GLY A 683 -24.00 7.29 32.95
CA GLY A 683 -22.56 7.40 33.12
C GLY A 683 -21.90 8.10 31.92
N CYS A 684 -22.27 7.72 30.68
CA CYS A 684 -21.82 8.41 29.49
C CYS A 684 -22.20 9.89 29.45
N LEU A 685 -23.44 10.21 29.80
CA LEU A 685 -23.91 11.59 29.85
C LEU A 685 -23.16 12.44 30.87
N ALA A 686 -22.82 11.85 32.03
CA ALA A 686 -22.02 12.50 33.07
C ALA A 686 -20.60 12.83 32.58
N LEU A 687 -19.97 11.94 31.85
CA LEU A 687 -18.68 12.19 31.22
C LEU A 687 -18.75 13.31 30.15
N LEU A 688 -19.87 13.41 29.44
CA LEU A 688 -20.06 14.41 28.38
C LEU A 688 -20.44 15.80 28.92
N LYS A 689 -20.74 15.96 30.21
CA LYS A 689 -21.30 17.18 30.78
C LYS A 689 -20.47 18.44 30.54
N ASN A 690 -19.16 18.32 30.58
CA ASN A 690 -18.23 19.44 30.44
C ASN A 690 -17.46 19.41 29.09
N THR A 691 -17.95 18.67 28.13
CA THR A 691 -17.33 18.55 26.81
C THR A 691 -18.19 19.18 25.73
N ALA A 692 -17.56 19.47 24.58
CA ALA A 692 -18.26 19.96 23.39
C ALA A 692 -18.78 18.85 22.46
N PHE A 693 -18.76 17.58 22.88
CA PHE A 693 -19.12 16.43 22.02
C PHE A 693 -20.64 16.29 21.80
N LYS A 694 -21.22 17.27 21.12
CA LYS A 694 -22.68 17.32 20.91
C LYS A 694 -23.23 16.13 20.13
N ARG A 695 -22.49 15.66 19.10
CA ARG A 695 -22.94 14.47 18.34
C ARG A 695 -23.13 13.27 19.24
N ARG A 696 -22.15 12.98 20.11
CA ARG A 696 -22.22 11.88 21.05
C ARG A 696 -23.35 12.06 22.07
N LYS A 697 -23.57 13.30 22.54
CA LYS A 697 -24.67 13.62 23.44
C LYS A 697 -26.04 13.34 22.79
N ILE A 698 -26.20 13.67 21.49
CA ILE A 698 -27.43 13.36 20.73
C ILE A 698 -27.68 11.85 20.72
N GLN A 699 -26.66 11.05 20.41
CA GLN A 699 -26.79 9.59 20.38
C GLN A 699 -27.17 9.01 21.75
N VAL A 700 -26.50 9.45 22.82
CA VAL A 700 -26.77 9.00 24.19
C VAL A 700 -28.19 9.35 24.59
N LEU A 701 -28.63 10.59 24.39
CA LEU A 701 -29.98 11.04 24.73
C LEU A 701 -31.06 10.29 23.94
N ALA A 702 -30.83 10.03 22.64
CA ALA A 702 -31.78 9.26 21.83
C ALA A 702 -31.98 7.82 22.38
N HIS A 703 -30.86 7.14 22.74
CA HIS A 703 -30.96 5.80 23.35
C HIS A 703 -31.50 5.83 24.79
N MET A 704 -31.25 6.90 25.58
CA MET A 704 -31.90 7.08 26.87
C MET A 704 -33.39 7.24 26.74
N ALA A 705 -33.86 7.99 25.74
CA ALA A 705 -35.30 8.13 25.46
C ALA A 705 -35.95 6.77 25.15
N VAL A 706 -35.27 5.90 24.36
CA VAL A 706 -35.72 4.51 24.15
C VAL A 706 -35.78 3.73 25.46
N ALA A 707 -34.68 3.77 26.25
CA ALA A 707 -34.61 3.03 27.53
C ALA A 707 -35.71 3.47 28.51
N HIS A 708 -35.95 4.76 28.64
CA HIS A 708 -37.02 5.30 29.49
C HIS A 708 -38.40 4.89 28.98
N SER A 709 -38.63 4.94 27.66
CA SER A 709 -39.89 4.49 27.07
C SER A 709 -40.16 3.01 27.31
N MET A 710 -39.11 2.15 27.25
CA MET A 710 -39.21 0.71 27.52
C MET A 710 -39.47 0.38 29.00
N LEU A 711 -39.27 1.37 29.92
CA LEU A 711 -39.52 1.28 31.36
C LEU A 711 -40.81 2.05 31.74
N ASP A 712 -41.64 2.42 30.79
CA ASP A 712 -42.88 3.22 31.01
C ASP A 712 -42.61 4.58 31.68
N HIS A 713 -41.42 5.17 31.49
CA HIS A 713 -41.06 6.50 32.00
C HIS A 713 -41.25 7.56 30.90
N ASP A 714 -42.44 7.70 30.36
CA ASP A 714 -42.73 8.47 29.14
C ASP A 714 -42.41 9.97 29.25
N GLU A 715 -42.60 10.61 30.41
CA GLU A 715 -42.22 12.03 30.60
C GLU A 715 -40.72 12.23 30.46
N THR A 716 -39.90 11.40 31.10
CA THR A 716 -38.44 11.47 31.03
C THR A 716 -37.93 11.10 29.62
N ALA A 717 -38.58 10.14 28.97
CA ALA A 717 -38.31 9.79 27.58
C ALA A 717 -38.52 11.01 26.67
N GLN A 718 -39.59 11.72 26.85
CA GLN A 718 -39.94 12.92 26.11
C GLN A 718 -38.93 14.07 26.34
N GLU A 719 -38.50 14.28 27.59
CA GLU A 719 -37.49 15.28 27.93
C GLU A 719 -36.13 14.97 27.23
N CYS A 720 -35.66 13.74 27.33
CA CYS A 720 -34.41 13.30 26.66
C CYS A 720 -34.52 13.49 25.15
N LEU A 721 -35.66 13.12 24.55
CA LEU A 721 -35.85 13.23 23.10
C LEU A 721 -35.90 14.70 22.66
N ARG A 722 -36.59 15.56 23.39
CA ARG A 722 -36.67 17.00 23.09
C ARG A 722 -35.28 17.65 23.13
N GLU A 723 -34.47 17.35 24.17
CA GLU A 723 -33.11 17.86 24.25
C GLU A 723 -32.25 17.36 23.07
N ALA A 724 -32.35 16.08 22.73
CA ALA A 724 -31.64 15.50 21.59
C ALA A 724 -32.03 16.18 20.26
N LEU A 725 -33.31 16.41 20.00
CA LEU A 725 -33.84 17.06 18.79
C LEU A 725 -33.32 18.49 18.65
N LEU A 726 -33.35 19.27 19.72
CA LEU A 726 -32.85 20.66 19.72
C LEU A 726 -31.34 20.73 19.42
N LEU A 727 -30.57 19.76 19.89
CA LEU A 727 -29.15 19.67 19.59
C LEU A 727 -28.87 19.19 18.14
N ALA A 728 -29.75 18.36 17.59
CA ALA A 728 -29.63 17.77 16.27
C ALA A 728 -30.08 18.66 15.12
N GLN A 729 -31.08 19.52 15.40
CA GLN A 729 -31.76 20.35 14.41
C GLN A 729 -30.84 21.22 13.56
N PRO A 730 -29.81 21.92 14.11
CA PRO A 730 -28.94 22.78 13.31
C PRO A 730 -28.13 22.04 12.24
N GLY A 731 -27.92 20.72 12.44
CA GLY A 731 -27.16 19.87 11.54
C GLY A 731 -28.00 18.93 10.70
N GLY A 732 -29.28 18.83 10.94
CA GLY A 732 -30.12 17.86 10.27
C GLY A 732 -29.74 16.41 10.60
N ILE A 733 -29.39 16.12 11.85
CA ILE A 733 -28.94 14.80 12.27
C ILE A 733 -30.12 13.86 12.45
N VAL A 734 -30.28 12.92 11.54
CA VAL A 734 -31.40 11.98 11.45
C VAL A 734 -31.05 10.60 11.99
N ARG A 735 -29.85 10.07 11.61
CA ARG A 735 -29.50 8.65 11.87
C ARG A 735 -29.37 8.31 13.34
N SER A 736 -28.93 9.26 14.18
CA SER A 736 -28.89 9.05 15.65
C SER A 736 -30.20 8.62 16.25
N PHE A 737 -31.33 9.05 15.69
CA PHE A 737 -32.67 8.68 16.12
C PHE A 737 -33.18 7.43 15.38
N ALA A 738 -33.04 7.39 14.09
CA ALA A 738 -33.48 6.25 13.28
C ALA A 738 -32.78 4.95 13.69
N ASP A 739 -31.47 5.02 14.00
CA ASP A 739 -30.70 3.88 14.47
C ASP A 739 -31.03 3.49 15.92
N ALA A 740 -31.51 4.40 16.75
CA ALA A 740 -31.92 4.08 18.12
C ALA A 740 -33.15 3.15 18.19
N GLY A 741 -34.04 3.23 17.21
CA GLY A 741 -35.10 2.26 17.02
C GLY A 741 -36.48 2.85 16.89
N PRO A 742 -37.46 2.05 16.42
CA PRO A 742 -38.83 2.52 16.10
C PRO A 742 -39.67 2.88 17.29
N VAL A 743 -39.25 2.54 18.51
CA VAL A 743 -39.93 2.88 19.77
C VAL A 743 -40.11 4.39 19.91
N LEU A 744 -39.21 5.19 19.36
CA LEU A 744 -39.31 6.66 19.41
C LEU A 744 -40.45 7.26 18.57
N LYS A 745 -41.09 6.51 17.65
CA LYS A 745 -42.11 7.06 16.72
C LYS A 745 -43.26 7.77 17.44
N SER A 746 -43.80 7.19 18.52
CA SER A 746 -44.87 7.81 19.32
C SER A 746 -44.41 9.11 19.97
N HIS A 747 -43.23 9.12 20.56
CA HIS A 747 -42.67 10.31 21.21
C HIS A 747 -42.28 11.41 20.19
N LEU A 748 -41.78 11.03 19.01
CA LEU A 748 -41.54 11.97 17.91
C LEU A 748 -42.80 12.64 17.43
N GLN A 749 -43.90 11.90 17.34
CA GLN A 749 -45.19 12.47 16.96
C GLN A 749 -45.66 13.51 17.98
N VAL A 750 -45.44 13.30 19.28
CA VAL A 750 -45.74 14.30 20.34
C VAL A 750 -44.89 15.54 20.12
N CYS A 751 -43.57 15.40 19.92
CA CYS A 751 -42.67 16.52 19.64
C CYS A 751 -43.10 17.31 18.39
N GLN A 752 -43.55 16.62 17.33
CA GLN A 752 -44.04 17.27 16.11
C GLN A 752 -45.30 18.09 16.37
N ASN A 753 -46.25 17.54 17.14
CA ASN A 753 -47.48 18.24 17.51
C ASN A 753 -47.23 19.47 18.39
N GLU A 754 -46.12 19.45 19.15
CA GLU A 754 -45.67 20.57 19.99
C GLU A 754 -44.84 21.61 19.21
N GLY A 755 -44.58 21.41 17.95
CA GLY A 755 -43.74 22.30 17.10
C GLY A 755 -42.24 22.19 17.38
N VAL A 756 -41.75 21.09 17.99
CA VAL A 756 -40.34 20.88 18.28
C VAL A 756 -39.67 20.28 17.06
N ALA A 757 -38.78 21.01 16.42
CA ALA A 757 -37.97 20.58 15.28
C ALA A 757 -38.79 19.86 14.18
N GLU A 758 -39.92 20.37 13.78
CA GLU A 758 -40.94 19.74 12.90
C GLU A 758 -40.33 19.13 11.63
N GLU A 759 -39.48 19.88 10.91
CA GLU A 759 -38.85 19.42 9.67
C GLU A 759 -37.91 18.23 9.93
N LEU A 760 -37.10 18.33 10.98
CA LEU A 760 -36.18 17.24 11.36
C LEU A 760 -36.98 16.00 11.80
N VAL A 761 -38.02 16.15 12.59
CA VAL A 761 -38.90 15.04 13.01
C VAL A 761 -39.51 14.36 11.78
N GLY A 762 -40.00 15.14 10.80
CA GLY A 762 -40.46 14.59 9.53
C GLY A 762 -39.43 13.73 8.81
N GLN A 763 -38.22 14.23 8.72
CA GLN A 763 -37.10 13.49 8.10
C GLN A 763 -36.76 12.20 8.89
N ILE A 764 -36.77 12.25 10.24
CA ILE A 764 -36.52 11.08 11.08
C ILE A 764 -37.61 10.04 10.88
N MET A 765 -38.86 10.46 10.82
CA MET A 765 -40.03 9.56 10.62
C MET A 765 -39.95 8.84 9.26
N VAL A 766 -39.54 9.53 8.21
CA VAL A 766 -39.27 8.93 6.90
C VAL A 766 -38.13 7.91 7.01
N ALA A 767 -37.00 8.28 7.60
CA ALA A 767 -35.86 7.39 7.76
C ALA A 767 -36.17 6.11 8.58
N MET A 768 -37.08 6.20 9.54
CA MET A 768 -37.59 5.05 10.32
C MET A 768 -38.59 4.19 9.52
N GLY A 769 -39.18 4.71 8.45
CA GLY A 769 -39.99 3.95 7.50
C GLY A 769 -39.15 3.14 6.52
N ASP A 770 -37.94 3.64 6.18
CA ASP A 770 -37.00 3.00 5.30
C ASP A 770 -36.20 1.86 5.99
N VAL A 771 -36.18 1.80 7.32
CA VAL A 771 -35.64 0.65 8.05
C VAL A 771 -36.67 -0.48 7.92
N SER A 772 -36.34 -1.48 7.09
CA SER A 772 -37.15 -2.70 7.00
C SER A 772 -37.41 -3.25 8.40
N PRO A 773 -38.68 -3.54 8.77
CA PRO A 773 -38.95 -4.20 10.04
C PRO A 773 -38.16 -5.50 10.10
N THR A 774 -37.68 -5.88 11.30
CA THR A 774 -37.22 -7.23 11.60
C THR A 774 -38.11 -8.23 10.81
N PRO A 775 -37.58 -9.13 10.01
CA PRO A 775 -38.37 -9.93 9.09
C PRO A 775 -39.36 -10.77 9.88
N SER A 776 -40.64 -10.35 9.93
CA SER A 776 -41.72 -11.29 10.01
C SER A 776 -41.63 -12.10 8.71
N MET A 777 -41.71 -13.41 8.80
CA MET A 777 -41.54 -14.42 7.74
C MET A 777 -42.43 -14.22 6.50
N ALA A 778 -42.40 -13.07 5.85
CA ALA A 778 -43.06 -12.86 4.57
C ALA A 778 -42.26 -11.79 3.79
N GLU A 779 -41.71 -12.21 2.68
CA GLU A 779 -41.02 -11.43 1.64
C GLU A 779 -39.58 -11.05 1.91
N ALA A 780 -38.68 -12.06 1.91
CA ALA A 780 -37.32 -11.87 1.47
C ALA A 780 -37.37 -11.39 0.00
N THR A 781 -36.99 -10.18 -0.26
CA THR A 781 -36.65 -9.75 -1.62
C THR A 781 -35.51 -10.63 -2.08
N LEU A 782 -35.79 -11.55 -3.00
CA LEU A 782 -34.87 -12.55 -3.56
C LEU A 782 -33.76 -11.91 -4.42
N LEU A 783 -33.65 -10.59 -4.47
CA LEU A 783 -32.77 -9.88 -5.37
C LEU A 783 -31.62 -9.19 -4.61
N THR A 784 -30.42 -9.41 -5.09
CA THR A 784 -29.23 -8.70 -4.63
C THR A 784 -29.28 -7.22 -5.05
N ARG A 785 -28.45 -6.38 -4.45
CA ARG A 785 -28.27 -4.96 -4.82
C ARG A 785 -28.01 -4.82 -6.34
N ARG A 786 -27.19 -5.69 -6.88
CA ARG A 786 -26.80 -5.68 -8.28
C ARG A 786 -27.96 -6.03 -9.23
N GLU A 787 -28.79 -6.94 -8.83
CA GLU A 787 -29.99 -7.28 -9.57
C GLU A 787 -31.03 -6.14 -9.55
N LEU A 788 -31.12 -5.41 -8.46
CA LEU A 788 -31.94 -4.20 -8.35
C LEU A 788 -31.41 -3.05 -9.22
N GLU A 789 -30.09 -2.82 -9.25
CA GLU A 789 -29.45 -1.83 -10.12
C GLU A 789 -29.69 -2.17 -11.60
N ILE A 790 -29.58 -3.44 -11.98
CA ILE A 790 -29.88 -3.90 -13.32
C ILE A 790 -31.36 -3.66 -13.67
N LEU A 791 -32.28 -3.97 -12.76
CA LEU A 791 -33.70 -3.74 -12.99
C LEU A 791 -34.05 -2.25 -13.10
N GLN A 792 -33.39 -1.37 -12.33
CA GLN A 792 -33.55 0.08 -12.46
C GLN A 792 -33.09 0.59 -13.84
N LEU A 793 -31.91 0.15 -14.30
CA LEU A 793 -31.38 0.51 -15.62
C LEU A 793 -32.29 -0.02 -16.76
N MET A 794 -32.89 -1.19 -16.57
CA MET A 794 -33.88 -1.73 -17.52
C MET A 794 -35.18 -0.92 -17.51
N GLN A 795 -35.60 -0.42 -16.33
CA GLN A 795 -36.78 0.43 -16.22
C GLN A 795 -36.56 1.82 -16.89
N GLU A 796 -35.31 2.28 -16.96
CA GLU A 796 -34.88 3.46 -17.67
C GLU A 796 -34.75 3.23 -19.21
N GLY A 797 -35.07 2.03 -19.70
CA GLY A 797 -35.14 1.68 -21.11
C GLY A 797 -33.87 1.10 -21.72
N LEU A 798 -32.90 0.72 -20.91
CA LEU A 798 -31.70 0.02 -21.38
C LEU A 798 -31.99 -1.46 -21.66
N SER A 799 -31.36 -2.02 -22.70
CA SER A 799 -31.46 -3.44 -22.97
C SER A 799 -30.74 -4.26 -21.89
N ASN A 800 -31.14 -5.54 -21.70
CA ASN A 800 -30.47 -6.47 -20.78
C ASN A 800 -28.94 -6.48 -20.96
N LYS A 801 -28.47 -6.39 -22.19
CA LYS A 801 -27.04 -6.42 -22.51
C LYS A 801 -26.34 -5.12 -22.10
N ASP A 802 -27.02 -3.99 -22.25
CA ASP A 802 -26.48 -2.68 -21.89
C ASP A 802 -26.53 -2.48 -20.37
N ALA A 803 -27.60 -2.87 -19.71
CA ALA A 803 -27.73 -2.82 -18.24
C ALA A 803 -26.65 -3.67 -17.54
N VAL A 804 -26.37 -4.88 -18.03
CA VAL A 804 -25.29 -5.73 -17.50
C VAL A 804 -23.89 -5.16 -17.82
N SER A 805 -23.72 -4.51 -18.98
CA SER A 805 -22.46 -3.85 -19.34
C SER A 805 -22.17 -2.60 -18.49
N TYR A 806 -23.20 -1.88 -18.06
CA TYR A 806 -23.07 -0.67 -17.24
C TYR A 806 -22.70 -0.98 -15.77
N THR A 807 -23.01 -2.18 -15.30
CA THR A 807 -22.73 -2.64 -13.93
C THR A 807 -21.40 -3.41 -13.82
N HIS A 808 -20.72 -3.64 -14.91
CA HIS A 808 -19.35 -4.17 -14.98
C HIS A 808 -18.34 -3.06 -15.22
#